data_d6e5dfdc2b0420ab3aa1cb08f9bd8c27
#
_entry.id   d6e5dfdc2b0420ab3aa1cb08f9bd8c27
#
_cell.length_a   1.000
_cell.length_b   1.000
_cell.length_c   1.000
_cell.angle_alpha   90.00
_cell.angle_beta   90.00
_cell.angle_gamma   90.00
#
_symmetry.space_group_name_H-M   'P 1'
#
loop_
_entity.id
_entity.type
_entity.pdbx_description
1 polymer ?
#
loop_
_entity_poly.entity_id
_entity_poly.type
_entity_poly.pdbx_seq_one_letter_code
_entity_poly.pdbx_strand_id
1 'polypeptide(L)'
;MTAPLHLDYKKTNNLLGWLCFAIALTTYVLTLEPSVSFWDCGEFISCAYRLQVSHQPGYPMFAMLGKAFSLLSFGNNAKVPYFTNLMSALASAFTIMFLFWTITALAKKLLNGAQNIYLIMGAGLVGALAFTFTDTFWFSAVETIVFAMASLCMSIVFWAIMKWDAHADEPRADKWIVLIAYMIGLSIGIHLLNLLSIPAIAMVYFFRRNKNITVKRGIAAFFISIVILALVQFGIRGYTVYFAAWADFFFVNSLGFGFGSGAAAFCLVLAGGIAGGIWYSIRKRKPVLNLALLCIAFIYLGYSSFVYIPIRASANTDLNNSHPDNAFTLYSYLNRIQYGETPLLTGPLFDAKITDEKEGGTIYARGKNKYESAGKKMDYTYDHTTFLPRMWSTETDPYFVQNKQFYQQWLQLGDGQAPTFGDNLKWMFSWQMYQMYWRYFLWNFVGRYNQVDGQQSTESINGNWTSGLLDGGKHLPKSVTQGNGYAPLYALPLMLGLLGAACHFKRKKRDALVIALLFFFTGLAIVLYVNQNGIQPRERDYSYVGSFYAFAIWIGLGFIALVEFARRKLTLKIAIIGSFAICMLAVPVLLAFKEWKGHDRSTKLTPHDMAYNFLISCPKNAILFTYGDNDTYSLWYDQEVEGIRPDVRIVCLSLFSGDWYIHQMQRKMNASAPLPITMPFDKYKTGTRDVIYFNDAKIPGSVEAKDVFDFITSDDPRTKVTYQSGDVLNYLPTKNFKLTINPDELVKKGVITADQKGRVADTMEWKFSGNYLTKDHLAMLDILAHNNWDRPVCFTATMGPESMFGLQPYLYKEGFVYHLIPFKQEKTDEQGAAKTNSLVMYDNVVNKFKFGNYKTAKYLDDVSLTQFYLTMEITFSDLANGLIKDGHPNLALNALHKFDKEMPDINPDIDTAARKFFMAETAYGLGDKVLGTKYVKSVDNFITDQLDYNYNLLQDNKGGLDVRTVQLGIQLLNGMADTAKNNEDLELSKKLKAQLMDYGNKFAALMK
;
A
#
# COMPACT_ATOMS: atom_id res chain seq x y z
N MET A 1 19.80 6.92 -57.49
CA MET A 1 18.64 6.15 -56.94
C MET A 1 19.19 5.08 -56.02
N THR A 2 19.23 5.35 -54.72
CA THR A 2 19.61 4.32 -53.74
C THR A 2 18.52 3.25 -53.72
N ALA A 3 18.88 1.99 -53.88
CA ALA A 3 17.99 0.84 -53.80
C ALA A 3 17.18 0.94 -52.47
N PRO A 4 15.86 0.65 -52.45
CA PRO A 4 15.11 0.65 -51.25
C PRO A 4 15.75 -0.36 -50.30
N LEU A 5 16.17 0.10 -49.09
CA LEU A 5 16.62 -0.78 -48.01
C LEU A 5 15.52 -1.80 -47.73
N HIS A 6 15.70 -3.02 -48.23
CA HIS A 6 14.83 -4.15 -47.92
C HIS A 6 15.05 -4.50 -46.41
N LEU A 7 14.31 -3.84 -45.54
CA LEU A 7 14.35 -4.15 -44.11
C LEU A 7 13.76 -5.53 -43.85
N ASP A 8 14.56 -6.41 -43.28
CA ASP A 8 14.07 -7.71 -42.81
C ASP A 8 13.17 -7.49 -41.57
N TYR A 9 11.91 -7.86 -41.66
CA TYR A 9 10.93 -7.73 -40.58
C TYR A 9 11.43 -8.31 -39.26
N LYS A 10 11.99 -9.54 -39.29
CA LYS A 10 12.40 -10.25 -38.07
C LYS A 10 13.57 -9.54 -37.37
N LYS A 11 14.59 -9.17 -38.18
CA LYS A 11 15.77 -8.45 -37.65
C LYS A 11 15.39 -7.09 -37.09
N THR A 12 14.60 -6.29 -37.85
CA THR A 12 14.18 -4.96 -37.44
C THR A 12 13.27 -5.00 -36.19
N ASN A 13 12.31 -5.95 -36.14
CA ASN A 13 11.44 -6.14 -35.01
C ASN A 13 12.20 -6.50 -33.71
N ASN A 14 13.21 -7.38 -33.82
CA ASN A 14 14.03 -7.71 -32.66
C ASN A 14 14.90 -6.54 -32.23
N LEU A 15 15.57 -5.85 -33.17
CA LEU A 15 16.42 -4.68 -32.85
C LEU A 15 15.63 -3.58 -32.13
N LEU A 16 14.45 -3.22 -32.65
CA LEU A 16 13.62 -2.18 -32.06
C LEU A 16 12.99 -2.61 -30.74
N GLY A 17 12.69 -3.90 -30.55
CA GLY A 17 12.28 -4.41 -29.23
C GLY A 17 13.37 -4.24 -28.18
N TRP A 18 14.63 -4.57 -28.52
CA TRP A 18 15.77 -4.33 -27.65
C TRP A 18 16.07 -2.84 -27.46
N LEU A 19 15.81 -1.98 -28.45
CA LEU A 19 15.88 -0.53 -28.29
C LEU A 19 14.85 -0.02 -27.28
N CYS A 20 13.60 -0.48 -27.36
CA CYS A 20 12.57 -0.15 -26.35
C CYS A 20 12.99 -0.60 -24.96
N PHE A 21 13.54 -1.81 -24.81
CA PHE A 21 14.11 -2.29 -23.56
C PHE A 21 15.20 -1.36 -23.04
N ALA A 22 16.16 -0.98 -23.89
CA ALA A 22 17.26 -0.13 -23.49
C ALA A 22 16.80 1.27 -23.06
N ILE A 23 15.85 1.88 -23.76
CA ILE A 23 15.26 3.18 -23.40
C ILE A 23 14.55 3.06 -22.04
N ALA A 24 13.69 2.06 -21.86
CA ALA A 24 12.97 1.85 -20.62
C ALA A 24 13.92 1.58 -19.44
N LEU A 25 14.90 0.67 -19.61
CA LEU A 25 15.87 0.36 -18.57
C LEU A 25 16.69 1.60 -18.18
N THR A 26 17.16 2.37 -19.16
CA THR A 26 17.91 3.60 -18.89
C THR A 26 17.06 4.59 -18.10
N THR A 27 15.81 4.79 -18.48
CA THR A 27 14.86 5.66 -17.76
C THR A 27 14.72 5.22 -16.31
N TYR A 28 14.42 3.94 -16.09
CA TYR A 28 14.15 3.42 -14.74
C TYR A 28 15.41 3.41 -13.86
N VAL A 29 16.59 3.12 -14.43
CA VAL A 29 17.85 3.17 -13.67
C VAL A 29 18.24 4.60 -13.30
N LEU A 30 18.03 5.58 -14.19
CA LEU A 30 18.31 6.99 -13.91
C LEU A 30 17.39 7.58 -12.83
N THR A 31 16.21 7.04 -12.67
CA THR A 31 15.18 7.48 -11.71
C THR A 31 14.99 6.53 -10.52
N LEU A 32 15.84 5.50 -10.42
CA LEU A 32 15.74 4.43 -9.42
C LEU A 32 15.91 4.98 -7.99
N GLU A 33 15.06 4.56 -7.07
CA GLU A 33 15.22 4.85 -5.66
C GLU A 33 16.48 4.14 -5.11
N PRO A 34 17.41 4.86 -4.46
CA PRO A 34 18.69 4.27 -4.05
C PRO A 34 18.58 3.41 -2.80
N SER A 35 17.54 3.60 -2.00
CA SER A 35 17.29 2.92 -0.73
C SER A 35 15.89 2.30 -0.72
N VAL A 36 15.38 2.00 0.48
CA VAL A 36 14.03 1.48 0.70
C VAL A 36 12.98 2.52 0.37
N SER A 37 11.83 2.11 -0.20
CA SER A 37 10.62 2.92 -0.35
C SER A 37 9.65 2.65 0.79
N PHE A 38 8.65 3.53 0.96
CA PHE A 38 7.54 3.30 1.89
C PHE A 38 6.66 2.10 1.51
N TRP A 39 5.65 1.82 2.30
CA TRP A 39 4.70 0.72 2.15
C TRP A 39 5.41 -0.65 2.22
N ASP A 40 4.97 -1.59 1.42
CA ASP A 40 5.42 -2.99 1.47
C ASP A 40 6.91 -3.20 1.12
N CYS A 41 7.59 -2.19 0.57
CA CYS A 41 8.96 -2.33 0.05
C CYS A 41 9.96 -2.77 1.12
N GLY A 42 9.86 -2.21 2.33
CA GLY A 42 10.74 -2.57 3.44
C GLY A 42 10.60 -4.04 3.85
N GLU A 43 9.36 -4.54 3.94
CA GLU A 43 9.09 -5.96 4.20
C GLU A 43 9.61 -6.85 3.06
N PHE A 44 9.33 -6.47 1.80
CA PHE A 44 9.77 -7.27 0.65
C PHE A 44 11.30 -7.39 0.57
N ILE A 45 12.02 -6.30 0.79
CA ILE A 45 13.49 -6.29 0.78
C ILE A 45 14.02 -7.16 1.93
N SER A 46 13.48 -7.01 3.14
CA SER A 46 13.85 -7.79 4.33
C SER A 46 13.60 -9.28 4.13
N CYS A 47 12.39 -9.63 3.68
CA CYS A 47 12.01 -11.01 3.41
C CYS A 47 12.82 -11.64 2.27
N ALA A 48 13.17 -10.87 1.24
CA ALA A 48 14.04 -11.36 0.18
C ALA A 48 15.48 -11.56 0.67
N TYR A 49 16.05 -10.58 1.39
CA TYR A 49 17.43 -10.62 1.86
C TYR A 49 17.71 -11.80 2.79
N ARG A 50 16.82 -12.07 3.76
CA ARG A 50 16.96 -13.17 4.73
C ARG A 50 16.15 -14.43 4.39
N LEU A 51 15.42 -14.44 3.27
CA LEU A 51 14.51 -15.52 2.89
C LEU A 51 13.49 -15.80 4.00
N GLN A 52 12.68 -14.80 4.33
CA GLN A 52 11.67 -14.84 5.39
C GLN A 52 10.25 -14.91 4.80
N VAL A 53 9.22 -14.93 5.66
CA VAL A 53 7.81 -15.07 5.25
C VAL A 53 7.13 -13.72 5.33
N SER A 54 6.77 -13.16 4.18
CA SER A 54 6.07 -11.88 4.03
C SER A 54 4.56 -12.01 4.33
N HIS A 55 3.85 -10.88 4.32
CA HIS A 55 2.39 -10.86 4.51
C HIS A 55 1.63 -11.70 3.47
N GLN A 56 0.38 -12.03 3.81
CA GLN A 56 -0.52 -12.86 2.99
C GLN A 56 -0.85 -12.20 1.64
N PRO A 57 -0.91 -12.96 0.54
CA PRO A 57 -0.84 -14.44 0.44
C PRO A 57 0.56 -15.00 0.23
N GLY A 58 1.62 -14.21 0.44
CA GLY A 58 3.02 -14.58 0.22
C GLY A 58 3.48 -14.47 -1.24
N TYR A 59 4.78 -14.23 -1.39
CA TYR A 59 5.39 -13.96 -2.69
C TYR A 59 6.71 -14.73 -2.84
N PRO A 60 6.68 -16.08 -2.76
CA PRO A 60 7.90 -16.89 -2.64
C PRO A 60 8.85 -16.73 -3.84
N MET A 61 8.33 -16.70 -5.05
CA MET A 61 9.15 -16.54 -6.25
C MET A 61 9.79 -15.14 -6.32
N PHE A 62 9.06 -14.11 -5.89
CA PHE A 62 9.58 -12.75 -5.78
C PHE A 62 10.70 -12.67 -4.74
N ALA A 63 10.52 -13.27 -3.56
CA ALA A 63 11.51 -13.30 -2.49
C ALA A 63 12.80 -14.02 -2.93
N MET A 64 12.69 -15.19 -3.60
CA MET A 64 13.85 -15.92 -4.11
C MET A 64 14.63 -15.14 -5.17
N LEU A 65 13.94 -14.46 -6.09
CA LEU A 65 14.59 -13.61 -7.08
C LEU A 65 15.22 -12.36 -6.43
N GLY A 66 14.51 -11.73 -5.49
CA GLY A 66 15.04 -10.62 -4.71
C GLY A 66 16.30 -11.02 -3.92
N LYS A 67 16.36 -12.26 -3.39
CA LYS A 67 17.59 -12.81 -2.79
C LYS A 67 18.72 -12.87 -3.79
N ALA A 68 18.46 -13.37 -4.99
CA ALA A 68 19.50 -13.46 -6.02
C ALA A 68 20.05 -12.06 -6.38
N PHE A 69 19.17 -11.06 -6.49
CA PHE A 69 19.59 -9.68 -6.76
C PHE A 69 20.31 -9.05 -5.55
N SER A 70 19.90 -9.35 -4.32
CA SER A 70 20.57 -8.85 -3.12
C SER A 70 22.05 -9.29 -3.02
N LEU A 71 22.40 -10.42 -3.60
CA LEU A 71 23.79 -10.90 -3.66
C LEU A 71 24.69 -9.99 -4.50
N LEU A 72 24.14 -9.23 -5.45
CA LEU A 72 24.88 -8.25 -6.25
C LEU A 72 25.37 -7.05 -5.44
N SER A 73 24.96 -6.92 -4.19
CA SER A 73 25.50 -5.93 -3.25
C SER A 73 26.91 -6.26 -2.76
N PHE A 74 27.40 -7.49 -3.00
CA PHE A 74 28.71 -7.98 -2.60
C PHE A 74 29.03 -7.73 -1.11
N GLY A 75 28.02 -7.89 -0.25
CA GLY A 75 28.15 -7.71 1.19
C GLY A 75 27.98 -6.27 1.69
N ASN A 76 27.73 -5.31 0.82
CA ASN A 76 27.37 -3.96 1.24
C ASN A 76 25.84 -3.87 1.44
N ASN A 77 25.40 -3.99 2.70
CA ASN A 77 24.00 -4.06 3.07
C ASN A 77 23.23 -2.80 2.64
N ALA A 78 23.80 -1.61 2.71
CA ALA A 78 23.17 -0.36 2.28
C ALA A 78 22.88 -0.32 0.76
N LYS A 79 23.48 -1.19 -0.05
CA LYS A 79 23.21 -1.32 -1.48
C LYS A 79 22.19 -2.42 -1.83
N VAL A 80 21.75 -3.20 -0.86
CA VAL A 80 20.75 -4.26 -1.10
C VAL A 80 19.47 -3.70 -1.74
N PRO A 81 18.86 -2.60 -1.23
CA PRO A 81 17.65 -2.06 -1.84
C PRO A 81 17.86 -1.58 -3.27
N TYR A 82 19.00 -0.96 -3.58
CA TYR A 82 19.32 -0.57 -4.95
C TYR A 82 19.25 -1.75 -5.93
N PHE A 83 19.80 -2.90 -5.57
CA PHE A 83 19.80 -4.07 -6.44
C PHE A 83 18.43 -4.77 -6.51
N THR A 84 17.66 -4.76 -5.43
CA THR A 84 16.28 -5.26 -5.46
C THR A 84 15.35 -4.33 -6.24
N ASN A 85 15.54 -3.00 -6.16
CA ASN A 85 14.85 -2.02 -7.01
C ASN A 85 15.24 -2.22 -8.48
N LEU A 86 16.52 -2.49 -8.77
CA LEU A 86 17.00 -2.81 -10.13
C LEU A 86 16.32 -4.07 -10.70
N MET A 87 15.96 -5.06 -9.87
CA MET A 87 15.15 -6.21 -10.29
C MET A 87 13.80 -5.75 -10.87
N SER A 88 13.13 -4.81 -10.22
CA SER A 88 11.86 -4.24 -10.69
C SER A 88 12.05 -3.44 -11.98
N ALA A 89 13.13 -2.65 -12.07
CA ALA A 89 13.47 -1.89 -13.28
C ALA A 89 13.73 -2.81 -14.50
N LEU A 90 14.46 -3.90 -14.29
CA LEU A 90 14.71 -4.91 -15.33
C LEU A 90 13.42 -5.62 -15.75
N ALA A 91 12.59 -6.05 -14.81
CA ALA A 91 11.30 -6.67 -15.09
C ALA A 91 10.40 -5.73 -15.90
N SER A 92 10.36 -4.46 -15.54
CA SER A 92 9.59 -3.44 -16.25
C SER A 92 10.14 -3.18 -17.65
N ALA A 93 11.45 -3.09 -17.84
CA ALA A 93 12.06 -2.91 -19.16
C ALA A 93 11.79 -4.12 -20.09
N PHE A 94 11.84 -5.34 -19.57
CA PHE A 94 11.42 -6.52 -20.33
C PHE A 94 9.92 -6.48 -20.67
N THR A 95 9.08 -6.00 -19.78
CA THR A 95 7.64 -5.79 -20.06
C THR A 95 7.45 -4.91 -21.30
N ILE A 96 8.18 -3.81 -21.40
CA ILE A 96 8.13 -2.91 -22.56
C ILE A 96 8.58 -3.60 -23.85
N MET A 97 9.63 -4.41 -23.81
CA MET A 97 10.08 -5.19 -24.95
C MET A 97 9.00 -6.17 -25.44
N PHE A 98 8.39 -6.92 -24.52
CA PHE A 98 7.33 -7.87 -24.87
C PHE A 98 6.05 -7.16 -25.35
N LEU A 99 5.74 -5.98 -24.79
CA LEU A 99 4.66 -5.13 -25.27
C LEU A 99 4.91 -4.67 -26.71
N PHE A 100 6.12 -4.21 -27.03
CA PHE A 100 6.51 -3.84 -28.38
C PHE A 100 6.24 -5.00 -29.36
N TRP A 101 6.73 -6.20 -29.04
CA TRP A 101 6.52 -7.38 -29.88
C TRP A 101 5.04 -7.79 -29.99
N THR A 102 4.25 -7.57 -28.96
CA THR A 102 2.80 -7.81 -28.96
C THR A 102 2.10 -6.84 -29.91
N ILE A 103 2.41 -5.53 -29.78
CA ILE A 103 1.83 -4.48 -30.65
C ILE A 103 2.20 -4.73 -32.12
N THR A 104 3.45 -5.04 -32.40
CA THR A 104 3.88 -5.30 -33.80
C THR A 104 3.22 -6.56 -34.38
N ALA A 105 2.99 -7.60 -33.57
CA ALA A 105 2.25 -8.78 -34.00
C ALA A 105 0.79 -8.45 -34.34
N LEU A 106 0.11 -7.67 -33.50
CA LEU A 106 -1.25 -7.21 -33.75
C LEU A 106 -1.35 -6.24 -34.93
N ALA A 107 -0.42 -5.31 -35.05
CA ALA A 107 -0.33 -4.38 -36.20
C ALA A 107 -0.14 -5.14 -37.52
N LYS A 108 0.72 -6.19 -37.54
CA LYS A 108 0.88 -7.07 -38.67
C LYS A 108 -0.42 -7.79 -39.07
N LYS A 109 -1.19 -8.27 -38.11
CA LYS A 109 -2.52 -8.87 -38.31
C LYS A 109 -3.52 -7.84 -38.82
N LEU A 110 -3.52 -6.63 -38.25
CA LEU A 110 -4.41 -5.52 -38.65
C LEU A 110 -4.20 -5.12 -40.11
N LEU A 111 -2.94 -5.15 -40.59
CA LEU A 111 -2.53 -4.78 -41.94
C LEU A 111 -2.52 -5.97 -42.93
N ASN A 112 -2.96 -7.16 -42.49
CA ASN A 112 -2.95 -8.42 -43.29
C ASN A 112 -1.58 -8.83 -43.85
N GLY A 113 -0.49 -8.53 -43.14
CA GLY A 113 0.86 -8.92 -43.51
C GLY A 113 1.93 -7.90 -43.17
N ALA A 114 3.18 -8.20 -43.60
CA ALA A 114 4.34 -7.36 -43.30
C ALA A 114 4.72 -6.37 -44.45
N GLN A 115 3.84 -6.10 -45.36
CA GLN A 115 4.14 -5.29 -46.57
C GLN A 115 4.57 -3.86 -46.24
N ASN A 116 4.15 -3.32 -45.07
CA ASN A 116 4.54 -1.99 -44.65
C ASN A 116 5.19 -2.01 -43.24
N ILE A 117 6.47 -2.39 -43.26
CA ILE A 117 7.26 -2.55 -42.04
C ILE A 117 7.31 -1.28 -41.17
N TYR A 118 7.34 -0.10 -41.77
CA TYR A 118 7.39 1.19 -41.07
C TYR A 118 6.13 1.45 -40.25
N LEU A 119 4.95 1.07 -40.77
CA LEU A 119 3.70 1.19 -40.02
C LEU A 119 3.67 0.25 -38.80
N ILE A 120 4.15 -0.99 -39.01
CA ILE A 120 4.16 -1.97 -37.91
C ILE A 120 5.14 -1.56 -36.83
N MET A 121 6.35 -1.16 -37.21
CA MET A 121 7.39 -0.77 -36.24
C MET A 121 7.04 0.55 -35.54
N GLY A 122 6.49 1.52 -36.28
CA GLY A 122 6.02 2.78 -35.72
C GLY A 122 4.92 2.57 -34.67
N ALA A 123 3.95 1.67 -34.95
CA ALA A 123 2.93 1.32 -33.97
C ALA A 123 3.53 0.71 -32.70
N GLY A 124 4.48 -0.21 -32.85
CA GLY A 124 5.19 -0.80 -31.72
C GLY A 124 5.93 0.24 -30.87
N LEU A 125 6.69 1.15 -31.51
CA LEU A 125 7.44 2.21 -30.82
C LEU A 125 6.53 3.16 -30.07
N VAL A 126 5.48 3.69 -30.73
CA VAL A 126 4.56 4.65 -30.10
C VAL A 126 3.88 4.02 -28.87
N GLY A 127 3.32 2.81 -29.02
CA GLY A 127 2.58 2.19 -27.92
C GLY A 127 3.48 1.70 -26.77
N ALA A 128 4.62 1.07 -27.07
CA ALA A 128 5.54 0.57 -26.05
C ALA A 128 6.18 1.73 -25.26
N LEU A 129 6.65 2.77 -25.96
CA LEU A 129 7.24 3.94 -25.31
C LEU A 129 6.21 4.79 -24.59
N ALA A 130 4.95 4.84 -25.03
CA ALA A 130 3.87 5.45 -24.28
C ALA A 130 3.71 4.79 -22.91
N PHE A 131 3.66 3.45 -22.86
CA PHE A 131 3.53 2.71 -21.61
C PHE A 131 4.76 2.84 -20.70
N THR A 132 5.96 3.00 -21.29
CA THR A 132 7.20 3.24 -20.53
C THR A 132 7.08 4.41 -19.57
N PHE A 133 6.40 5.47 -20.00
CA PHE A 133 6.32 6.75 -19.28
C PHE A 133 4.95 7.01 -18.64
N THR A 134 4.06 6.00 -18.54
CA THR A 134 2.82 6.15 -17.75
C THR A 134 3.12 6.21 -16.27
N ASP A 135 2.40 7.07 -15.53
CA ASP A 135 2.59 7.34 -14.11
C ASP A 135 2.65 6.04 -13.28
N THR A 136 1.58 5.26 -13.25
CA THR A 136 1.45 4.03 -12.45
C THR A 136 2.53 2.98 -12.75
N PHE A 137 2.89 2.79 -14.02
CA PHE A 137 3.86 1.76 -14.40
C PHE A 137 5.29 2.18 -14.06
N TRP A 138 5.65 3.45 -14.31
CA TRP A 138 6.95 4.00 -13.95
C TRP A 138 7.16 4.01 -12.43
N PHE A 139 6.13 4.37 -11.67
CA PHE A 139 6.17 4.35 -10.21
C PHE A 139 6.59 2.97 -9.68
N SER A 140 5.96 1.89 -10.18
CA SER A 140 6.28 0.51 -9.78
C SER A 140 7.62 0.01 -10.33
N ALA A 141 8.19 0.64 -11.35
CA ALA A 141 9.43 0.20 -11.98
C ALA A 141 10.68 0.58 -11.18
N VAL A 142 10.60 1.57 -10.29
CA VAL A 142 11.75 2.17 -9.60
C VAL A 142 11.86 1.79 -8.12
N GLU A 143 11.03 0.85 -7.65
CA GLU A 143 11.01 0.36 -6.27
C GLU A 143 10.84 -1.17 -6.21
N THR A 144 11.15 -1.78 -5.05
CA THR A 144 11.03 -3.24 -4.85
C THR A 144 9.57 -3.62 -4.58
N ILE A 145 8.82 -3.86 -5.67
CA ILE A 145 7.39 -4.21 -5.58
C ILE A 145 7.01 -5.32 -6.55
N VAL A 146 6.06 -6.15 -6.17
CA VAL A 146 5.62 -7.33 -6.94
C VAL A 146 4.97 -6.99 -8.29
N PHE A 147 4.43 -5.77 -8.45
CA PHE A 147 3.64 -5.37 -9.64
C PHE A 147 4.48 -5.27 -10.91
N ALA A 148 5.72 -4.83 -10.82
CA ALA A 148 6.67 -4.80 -11.94
C ALA A 148 6.88 -6.21 -12.52
N MET A 149 7.13 -7.19 -11.66
CA MET A 149 7.36 -8.58 -12.07
C MET A 149 6.07 -9.28 -12.50
N ALA A 150 4.92 -8.96 -11.90
CA ALA A 150 3.61 -9.44 -12.33
C ALA A 150 3.29 -8.96 -13.76
N SER A 151 3.61 -7.70 -14.07
CA SER A 151 3.46 -7.12 -15.41
C SER A 151 4.36 -7.83 -16.43
N LEU A 152 5.58 -8.19 -16.04
CA LEU A 152 6.47 -9.01 -16.90
C LEU A 152 5.84 -10.37 -17.20
N CYS A 153 5.34 -11.09 -16.19
CA CYS A 153 4.69 -12.39 -16.41
C CYS A 153 3.49 -12.26 -17.36
N MET A 154 2.65 -11.23 -17.17
CA MET A 154 1.51 -10.97 -18.03
C MET A 154 1.95 -10.66 -19.48
N SER A 155 2.98 -9.84 -19.66
CA SER A 155 3.47 -9.46 -20.98
C SER A 155 4.08 -10.66 -21.74
N ILE A 156 4.82 -11.53 -21.04
CA ILE A 156 5.35 -12.79 -21.61
C ILE A 156 4.21 -13.70 -22.05
N VAL A 157 3.22 -13.88 -21.18
CA VAL A 157 2.06 -14.74 -21.45
C VAL A 157 1.28 -14.25 -22.67
N PHE A 158 1.05 -12.94 -22.75
CA PHE A 158 0.31 -12.35 -23.86
C PHE A 158 1.12 -12.36 -25.18
N TRP A 159 2.42 -12.13 -25.12
CA TRP A 159 3.31 -12.31 -26.26
C TRP A 159 3.36 -13.79 -26.72
N ALA A 160 3.43 -14.73 -25.78
CA ALA A 160 3.49 -16.16 -26.10
C ALA A 160 2.20 -16.64 -26.78
N ILE A 161 1.03 -16.14 -26.40
CA ILE A 161 -0.22 -16.49 -27.09
C ILE A 161 -0.27 -15.91 -28.50
N MET A 162 0.30 -14.71 -28.73
CA MET A 162 0.45 -14.16 -30.08
C MET A 162 1.42 -14.99 -30.94
N LYS A 163 2.47 -15.53 -30.32
CA LYS A 163 3.38 -16.47 -31.00
C LYS A 163 2.66 -17.78 -31.36
N TRP A 164 1.90 -18.34 -30.43
CA TRP A 164 1.10 -19.53 -30.70
C TRP A 164 0.10 -19.28 -31.84
N ASP A 165 -0.62 -18.17 -31.80
CA ASP A 165 -1.60 -17.83 -32.84
C ASP A 165 -0.98 -17.72 -34.24
N ALA A 166 0.21 -17.16 -34.34
CA ALA A 166 0.95 -17.06 -35.62
C ALA A 166 1.43 -18.41 -36.18
N HIS A 167 1.67 -19.40 -35.30
CA HIS A 167 2.26 -20.71 -35.65
C HIS A 167 1.32 -21.87 -35.30
N ALA A 168 0.02 -21.61 -35.06
CA ALA A 168 -0.92 -22.60 -34.51
C ALA A 168 -1.10 -23.86 -35.35
N ASP A 169 -0.83 -23.77 -36.67
CA ASP A 169 -0.95 -24.87 -37.60
C ASP A 169 0.39 -25.64 -37.82
N GLU A 170 1.47 -25.17 -37.18
CA GLU A 170 2.77 -25.81 -37.26
C GLU A 170 2.90 -26.97 -36.27
N PRO A 171 3.70 -28.00 -36.56
CA PRO A 171 4.03 -29.04 -35.59
C PRO A 171 4.65 -28.44 -34.30
N ARG A 172 4.22 -28.95 -33.14
CA ARG A 172 4.70 -28.50 -31.82
C ARG A 172 4.34 -27.06 -31.45
N ALA A 173 3.36 -26.43 -32.11
CA ALA A 173 2.88 -25.07 -31.71
C ALA A 173 2.43 -25.02 -30.27
N ASP A 174 1.84 -26.07 -29.75
CA ASP A 174 1.30 -26.13 -28.38
C ASP A 174 2.33 -25.98 -27.25
N LYS A 175 3.65 -26.03 -27.59
CA LYS A 175 4.73 -25.65 -26.64
C LYS A 175 4.55 -24.25 -26.03
N TRP A 176 3.96 -23.32 -26.80
CA TRP A 176 3.68 -21.98 -26.33
C TRP A 176 2.56 -21.95 -25.29
N ILE A 177 1.54 -22.81 -25.43
CA ILE A 177 0.46 -22.96 -24.45
C ILE A 177 1.01 -23.55 -23.15
N VAL A 178 1.89 -24.56 -23.25
CA VAL A 178 2.56 -25.14 -22.07
C VAL A 178 3.46 -24.10 -21.39
N LEU A 179 4.18 -23.26 -22.15
CA LEU A 179 4.94 -22.14 -21.59
C LEU A 179 4.02 -21.13 -20.85
N ILE A 180 2.86 -20.80 -21.46
CA ILE A 180 1.86 -19.93 -20.83
C ILE A 180 1.39 -20.54 -19.49
N ALA A 181 1.07 -21.83 -19.48
CA ALA A 181 0.67 -22.54 -18.27
C ALA A 181 1.75 -22.48 -17.18
N TYR A 182 3.01 -22.69 -17.55
CA TYR A 182 4.14 -22.57 -16.63
C TYR A 182 4.29 -21.16 -16.06
N MET A 183 4.23 -20.14 -16.93
CA MET A 183 4.31 -18.72 -16.52
C MET A 183 3.14 -18.31 -15.62
N ILE A 184 1.94 -18.84 -15.87
CA ILE A 184 0.79 -18.67 -14.98
C ILE A 184 1.09 -19.27 -13.59
N GLY A 185 1.62 -20.51 -13.55
CA GLY A 185 2.01 -21.14 -12.29
C GLY A 185 3.09 -20.37 -11.52
N LEU A 186 4.15 -19.90 -12.21
CA LEU A 186 5.20 -19.07 -11.60
C LEU A 186 4.64 -17.73 -11.06
N SER A 187 3.73 -17.12 -11.81
CA SER A 187 3.18 -15.83 -11.45
C SER A 187 2.32 -15.88 -10.19
N ILE A 188 1.73 -17.03 -9.83
CA ILE A 188 1.03 -17.20 -8.56
C ILE A 188 2.01 -16.93 -7.39
N GLY A 189 3.26 -17.34 -7.50
CA GLY A 189 4.32 -17.06 -6.52
C GLY A 189 4.90 -15.63 -6.56
N ILE A 190 4.35 -14.77 -7.44
CA ILE A 190 4.69 -13.35 -7.54
C ILE A 190 3.47 -12.50 -7.21
N HIS A 191 2.41 -12.62 -8.02
CA HIS A 191 1.15 -11.91 -7.81
C HIS A 191 0.04 -12.48 -8.70
N LEU A 192 -1.19 -12.48 -8.22
CA LEU A 192 -2.34 -13.09 -8.90
C LEU A 192 -2.83 -12.33 -10.14
N LEU A 193 -2.35 -11.12 -10.37
CA LEU A 193 -2.78 -10.25 -11.49
C LEU A 193 -2.73 -10.96 -12.85
N ASN A 194 -1.71 -11.78 -13.10
CA ASN A 194 -1.55 -12.48 -14.38
C ASN A 194 -2.68 -13.49 -14.65
N LEU A 195 -3.30 -14.05 -13.63
CA LEU A 195 -4.43 -15.00 -13.81
C LEU A 195 -5.59 -14.35 -14.58
N LEU A 196 -5.77 -13.03 -14.42
CA LEU A 196 -6.83 -12.28 -15.08
C LEU A 196 -6.66 -12.14 -16.60
N SER A 197 -5.49 -12.53 -17.13
CA SER A 197 -5.25 -12.64 -18.58
C SER A 197 -5.86 -13.92 -19.18
N ILE A 198 -6.20 -14.93 -18.37
CA ILE A 198 -6.70 -16.25 -18.82
C ILE A 198 -7.92 -16.13 -19.73
N PRO A 199 -8.96 -15.31 -19.44
CA PRO A 199 -10.10 -15.19 -20.34
C PRO A 199 -9.74 -14.66 -21.72
N ALA A 200 -8.86 -13.66 -21.80
CA ALA A 200 -8.40 -13.13 -23.08
C ALA A 200 -7.60 -14.17 -23.89
N ILE A 201 -6.70 -14.90 -23.23
CA ILE A 201 -5.87 -15.96 -23.83
C ILE A 201 -6.73 -17.11 -24.35
N ALA A 202 -7.69 -17.58 -23.56
CA ALA A 202 -8.61 -18.65 -23.94
C ALA A 202 -9.45 -18.25 -25.17
N MET A 203 -9.83 -16.97 -25.28
CA MET A 203 -10.55 -16.49 -26.44
C MET A 203 -9.66 -16.42 -27.71
N VAL A 204 -8.36 -16.11 -27.60
CA VAL A 204 -7.42 -16.27 -28.72
C VAL A 204 -7.40 -17.71 -29.23
N TYR A 205 -7.26 -18.65 -28.29
CA TYR A 205 -7.28 -20.10 -28.62
C TYR A 205 -8.59 -20.50 -29.30
N PHE A 206 -9.73 -20.10 -28.75
CA PHE A 206 -11.04 -20.38 -29.32
C PHE A 206 -11.20 -19.80 -30.72
N PHE A 207 -10.87 -18.55 -30.96
CA PHE A 207 -10.99 -17.89 -32.26
C PHE A 207 -10.08 -18.51 -33.33
N ARG A 208 -8.92 -19.00 -32.93
CA ARG A 208 -7.98 -19.63 -33.85
C ARG A 208 -8.38 -21.05 -34.25
N ARG A 209 -8.87 -21.84 -33.28
CA ARG A 209 -9.21 -23.27 -33.55
C ARG A 209 -10.60 -23.47 -34.15
N ASN A 210 -11.50 -22.48 -34.08
CA ASN A 210 -12.85 -22.63 -34.62
C ASN A 210 -13.07 -21.77 -35.87
N LYS A 211 -13.39 -22.43 -37.01
CA LYS A 211 -13.68 -21.73 -38.28
C LYS A 211 -15.10 -21.12 -38.26
N ASN A 212 -16.10 -21.87 -37.74
CA ASN A 212 -17.51 -21.47 -37.74
C ASN A 212 -17.89 -20.95 -36.36
N ILE A 213 -17.72 -19.62 -36.14
CA ILE A 213 -17.99 -18.97 -34.87
C ILE A 213 -19.38 -18.32 -34.94
N THR A 214 -20.29 -18.83 -34.13
CA THR A 214 -21.59 -18.21 -33.86
C THR A 214 -21.50 -17.44 -32.52
N VAL A 215 -22.41 -16.46 -32.33
CA VAL A 215 -22.48 -15.70 -31.09
C VAL A 215 -22.66 -16.64 -29.90
N LYS A 216 -23.54 -17.63 -29.98
CA LYS A 216 -23.77 -18.64 -28.92
C LYS A 216 -22.50 -19.40 -28.55
N ARG A 217 -21.69 -19.84 -29.54
CA ARG A 217 -20.40 -20.51 -29.30
C ARG A 217 -19.37 -19.57 -28.68
N GLY A 218 -19.37 -18.28 -29.10
CA GLY A 218 -18.50 -17.27 -28.51
C GLY A 218 -18.81 -17.03 -27.03
N ILE A 219 -20.11 -16.91 -26.68
CA ILE A 219 -20.56 -16.76 -25.29
C ILE A 219 -20.19 -18.01 -24.46
N ALA A 220 -20.44 -19.23 -25.01
CA ALA A 220 -20.05 -20.46 -24.33
C ALA A 220 -18.53 -20.52 -24.06
N ALA A 221 -17.70 -20.16 -25.04
CA ALA A 221 -16.25 -20.12 -24.89
C ALA A 221 -15.81 -19.10 -23.84
N PHE A 222 -16.47 -17.95 -23.77
CA PHE A 222 -16.25 -16.95 -22.75
C PHE A 222 -16.53 -17.51 -21.35
N PHE A 223 -17.68 -18.13 -21.12
CA PHE A 223 -17.99 -18.75 -19.83
C PHE A 223 -17.03 -19.90 -19.48
N ILE A 224 -16.62 -20.72 -20.46
CA ILE A 224 -15.58 -21.73 -20.24
C ILE A 224 -14.27 -21.07 -19.78
N SER A 225 -13.91 -19.92 -20.35
CA SER A 225 -12.69 -19.20 -19.94
C SER A 225 -12.75 -18.69 -18.49
N ILE A 226 -13.93 -18.28 -18.03
CA ILE A 226 -14.18 -17.92 -16.62
C ILE A 226 -14.06 -19.16 -15.72
N VAL A 227 -14.61 -20.30 -16.15
CA VAL A 227 -14.45 -21.57 -15.41
C VAL A 227 -12.97 -21.97 -15.32
N ILE A 228 -12.20 -21.82 -16.39
CA ILE A 228 -10.75 -22.08 -16.37
C ILE A 228 -10.06 -21.15 -15.37
N LEU A 229 -10.38 -19.86 -15.37
CA LEU A 229 -9.85 -18.90 -14.40
C LEU A 229 -10.20 -19.33 -12.97
N ALA A 230 -11.46 -19.69 -12.71
CA ALA A 230 -11.91 -20.16 -11.40
C ALA A 230 -11.22 -21.46 -10.97
N LEU A 231 -11.03 -22.41 -11.88
CA LEU A 231 -10.30 -23.66 -11.61
C LEU A 231 -8.83 -23.40 -11.23
N VAL A 232 -8.17 -22.45 -11.87
CA VAL A 232 -6.79 -22.07 -11.50
C VAL A 232 -6.78 -21.32 -10.16
N GLN A 233 -7.64 -20.33 -10.00
CA GLN A 233 -7.69 -19.46 -8.82
C GLN A 233 -8.11 -20.23 -7.56
N PHE A 234 -9.15 -21.00 -7.62
CA PHE A 234 -9.72 -21.72 -6.46
C PHE A 234 -9.30 -23.19 -6.43
N GLY A 235 -9.34 -23.88 -7.57
CA GLY A 235 -9.02 -25.31 -7.67
C GLY A 235 -7.55 -25.56 -7.41
N ILE A 236 -6.66 -25.03 -8.23
CA ILE A 236 -5.22 -25.32 -8.12
C ILE A 236 -4.63 -24.59 -6.90
N ARG A 237 -4.86 -23.28 -6.77
CA ARG A 237 -4.25 -22.52 -5.69
C ARG A 237 -4.84 -22.84 -4.31
N GLY A 238 -6.16 -22.84 -4.18
CA GLY A 238 -6.85 -22.99 -2.90
C GLY A 238 -7.09 -24.44 -2.50
N TYR A 239 -7.89 -25.18 -3.31
CA TYR A 239 -8.33 -26.51 -2.93
C TYR A 239 -7.22 -27.55 -2.90
N THR A 240 -6.11 -27.39 -3.63
CA THR A 240 -4.97 -28.30 -3.50
C THR A 240 -4.42 -28.28 -2.08
N VAL A 241 -4.24 -27.11 -1.48
CA VAL A 241 -3.73 -27.00 -0.10
C VAL A 241 -4.78 -27.43 0.90
N TYR A 242 -6.07 -27.15 0.64
CA TYR A 242 -7.18 -27.63 1.45
C TYR A 242 -7.20 -29.18 1.54
N PHE A 243 -7.13 -29.88 0.41
CA PHE A 243 -7.11 -31.34 0.40
C PHE A 243 -5.82 -31.92 1.00
N ALA A 244 -4.68 -31.25 0.80
CA ALA A 244 -3.44 -31.61 1.47
C ALA A 244 -3.56 -31.50 3.00
N ALA A 245 -4.24 -30.46 3.50
CA ALA A 245 -4.49 -30.29 4.94
C ALA A 245 -5.37 -31.41 5.51
N TRP A 246 -6.43 -31.79 4.83
CA TRP A 246 -7.30 -32.87 5.27
C TRP A 246 -6.63 -34.25 5.15
N ALA A 247 -5.81 -34.47 4.13
CA ALA A 247 -4.98 -35.68 4.05
C ALA A 247 -3.99 -35.74 5.23
N ASP A 248 -3.37 -34.61 5.55
CA ASP A 248 -2.45 -34.55 6.69
C ASP A 248 -3.15 -34.78 8.02
N PHE A 249 -4.34 -34.20 8.20
CA PHE A 249 -5.18 -34.46 9.37
C PHE A 249 -5.51 -35.96 9.53
N PHE A 250 -5.88 -36.63 8.45
CA PHE A 250 -6.19 -38.08 8.48
C PHE A 250 -4.93 -38.88 8.86
N PHE A 251 -3.77 -38.59 8.25
CA PHE A 251 -2.55 -39.35 8.52
C PHE A 251 -2.05 -39.10 9.96
N VAL A 252 -2.12 -37.86 10.46
CA VAL A 252 -1.68 -37.50 11.80
C VAL A 252 -2.64 -37.95 12.87
N ASN A 253 -3.94 -37.60 12.75
CA ASN A 253 -4.91 -37.81 13.82
C ASN A 253 -5.47 -39.24 13.85
N SER A 254 -5.60 -39.90 12.68
CA SER A 254 -6.20 -41.25 12.60
C SER A 254 -5.17 -42.35 12.46
N LEU A 255 -4.06 -42.12 11.73
CA LEU A 255 -3.05 -43.16 11.51
C LEU A 255 -1.80 -42.97 12.42
N GLY A 256 -1.66 -41.87 13.14
CA GLY A 256 -0.57 -41.62 14.08
C GLY A 256 0.79 -41.27 13.43
N PHE A 257 0.80 -40.87 12.14
CA PHE A 257 2.02 -40.43 11.47
C PHE A 257 2.43 -39.00 11.90
N GLY A 258 3.66 -38.62 11.59
CA GLY A 258 4.14 -37.25 11.86
C GLY A 258 3.47 -36.20 10.96
N PHE A 259 3.44 -34.94 11.43
CA PHE A 259 2.93 -33.79 10.67
C PHE A 259 3.61 -33.64 9.30
N GLY A 260 2.84 -33.32 8.28
CA GLY A 260 3.27 -33.20 6.90
C GLY A 260 3.26 -34.50 6.09
N SER A 261 3.13 -35.66 6.74
CA SER A 261 3.15 -36.95 6.05
C SER A 261 1.97 -37.15 5.10
N GLY A 262 0.76 -36.76 5.51
CA GLY A 262 -0.42 -36.85 4.69
C GLY A 262 -0.43 -35.83 3.55
N ALA A 263 0.08 -34.63 3.77
CA ALA A 263 0.26 -33.63 2.73
C ALA A 263 1.26 -34.11 1.67
N ALA A 264 2.36 -34.73 2.07
CA ALA A 264 3.34 -35.34 1.17
C ALA A 264 2.72 -36.49 0.37
N ALA A 265 1.98 -37.40 1.03
CA ALA A 265 1.27 -38.49 0.36
C ALA A 265 0.26 -37.96 -0.67
N PHE A 266 -0.52 -36.95 -0.33
CA PHE A 266 -1.44 -36.28 -1.27
C PHE A 266 -0.71 -35.72 -2.48
N CYS A 267 0.40 -35.02 -2.30
CA CYS A 267 1.20 -34.49 -3.40
C CYS A 267 1.73 -35.58 -4.31
N LEU A 268 2.18 -36.72 -3.75
CA LEU A 268 2.62 -37.88 -4.54
C LEU A 268 1.49 -38.51 -5.36
N VAL A 269 0.32 -38.68 -4.75
CA VAL A 269 -0.89 -39.19 -5.43
C VAL A 269 -1.31 -38.24 -6.56
N LEU A 270 -1.32 -36.92 -6.31
CA LEU A 270 -1.63 -35.92 -7.33
C LEU A 270 -0.65 -35.96 -8.49
N ALA A 271 0.65 -35.98 -8.21
CA ALA A 271 1.70 -36.06 -9.23
C ALA A 271 1.61 -37.39 -10.03
N GLY A 272 1.40 -38.50 -9.32
CA GLY A 272 1.17 -39.81 -9.96
C GLY A 272 -0.08 -39.86 -10.84
N GLY A 273 -1.17 -39.23 -10.39
CA GLY A 273 -2.42 -39.12 -11.15
C GLY A 273 -2.24 -38.29 -12.43
N ILE A 274 -1.53 -37.15 -12.34
CA ILE A 274 -1.20 -36.30 -13.49
C ILE A 274 -0.30 -37.08 -14.46
N ALA A 275 0.76 -37.70 -13.97
CA ALA A 275 1.70 -38.48 -14.79
C ALA A 275 1.00 -39.67 -15.47
N GLY A 276 0.16 -40.42 -14.74
CA GLY A 276 -0.64 -41.52 -15.28
C GLY A 276 -1.66 -41.05 -16.33
N GLY A 277 -2.28 -39.88 -16.09
CA GLY A 277 -3.18 -39.25 -17.06
C GLY A 277 -2.47 -38.83 -18.35
N ILE A 278 -1.26 -38.26 -18.24
CA ILE A 278 -0.42 -37.89 -19.39
C ILE A 278 -0.07 -39.18 -20.17
N TRP A 279 0.41 -40.21 -19.49
CA TRP A 279 0.72 -41.51 -20.11
C TRP A 279 -0.49 -42.11 -20.81
N TYR A 280 -1.68 -42.14 -20.15
CA TYR A 280 -2.93 -42.61 -20.74
C TYR A 280 -3.32 -41.80 -21.99
N SER A 281 -3.23 -40.47 -21.93
CA SER A 281 -3.59 -39.58 -23.06
C SER A 281 -2.71 -39.79 -24.28
N ILE A 282 -1.41 -40.04 -24.06
CA ILE A 282 -0.45 -40.37 -25.13
C ILE A 282 -0.81 -41.74 -25.72
N ARG A 283 -0.98 -42.78 -24.90
CA ARG A 283 -1.28 -44.14 -25.32
C ARG A 283 -2.60 -44.25 -26.12
N LYS A 284 -3.61 -43.48 -25.68
CA LYS A 284 -4.96 -43.42 -26.29
C LYS A 284 -5.06 -42.34 -27.39
N ARG A 285 -3.98 -41.66 -27.74
CA ARG A 285 -3.92 -40.62 -28.81
C ARG A 285 -4.99 -39.52 -28.59
N LYS A 286 -5.14 -39.02 -27.37
CA LYS A 286 -6.09 -37.96 -27.01
C LYS A 286 -5.37 -36.61 -26.86
N PRO A 287 -5.12 -35.86 -27.96
CA PRO A 287 -4.22 -34.69 -27.94
C PRO A 287 -4.74 -33.55 -27.05
N VAL A 288 -6.06 -33.30 -27.04
CA VAL A 288 -6.65 -32.24 -26.20
C VAL A 288 -6.50 -32.57 -24.73
N LEU A 289 -6.76 -33.82 -24.31
CA LEU A 289 -6.56 -34.25 -22.93
C LEU A 289 -5.08 -34.19 -22.54
N ASN A 290 -4.19 -34.58 -23.46
CA ASN A 290 -2.74 -34.48 -23.22
C ASN A 290 -2.31 -33.04 -22.98
N LEU A 291 -2.73 -32.11 -23.84
CA LEU A 291 -2.41 -30.70 -23.68
C LEU A 291 -2.95 -30.14 -22.36
N ALA A 292 -4.21 -30.46 -22.01
CA ALA A 292 -4.80 -30.02 -20.74
C ALA A 292 -4.02 -30.54 -19.52
N LEU A 293 -3.65 -31.82 -19.51
CA LEU A 293 -2.86 -32.41 -18.41
C LEU A 293 -1.43 -31.84 -18.35
N LEU A 294 -0.81 -31.57 -19.49
CA LEU A 294 0.47 -30.87 -19.53
C LEU A 294 0.36 -29.44 -18.97
N CYS A 295 -0.68 -28.70 -19.34
CA CYS A 295 -0.91 -27.38 -18.77
C CYS A 295 -1.07 -27.45 -17.25
N ILE A 296 -1.86 -28.38 -16.72
CA ILE A 296 -2.02 -28.60 -15.29
C ILE A 296 -0.69 -28.94 -14.62
N ALA A 297 0.09 -29.85 -15.20
CA ALA A 297 1.40 -30.23 -14.69
C ALA A 297 2.35 -29.02 -14.60
N PHE A 298 2.41 -28.20 -15.64
CA PHE A 298 3.29 -27.04 -15.69
C PHE A 298 2.81 -25.88 -14.82
N ILE A 299 1.50 -25.70 -14.60
CA ILE A 299 0.98 -24.77 -13.58
C ILE A 299 1.45 -25.24 -12.19
N TYR A 300 1.32 -26.52 -11.85
CA TYR A 300 1.80 -27.04 -10.57
C TYR A 300 3.33 -26.93 -10.43
N LEU A 301 4.09 -27.13 -11.50
CA LEU A 301 5.53 -26.93 -11.49
C LEU A 301 5.91 -25.49 -11.16
N GLY A 302 5.23 -24.50 -11.73
CA GLY A 302 5.42 -23.09 -11.38
C GLY A 302 4.95 -22.75 -9.96
N TYR A 303 3.79 -23.29 -9.58
CA TYR A 303 3.19 -23.10 -8.27
C TYR A 303 3.99 -23.75 -7.13
N SER A 304 4.82 -24.75 -7.43
CA SER A 304 5.67 -25.43 -6.42
C SER A 304 6.61 -24.48 -5.66
N SER A 305 6.84 -23.26 -6.16
CA SER A 305 7.54 -22.20 -5.43
C SER A 305 6.93 -21.94 -4.04
N PHE A 306 5.62 -22.21 -3.84
CA PHE A 306 4.97 -22.04 -2.54
C PHE A 306 5.44 -23.02 -1.45
N VAL A 307 6.12 -24.11 -1.81
CA VAL A 307 6.76 -24.99 -0.82
C VAL A 307 7.82 -24.24 0.02
N TYR A 308 8.36 -23.15 -0.51
CA TYR A 308 9.24 -22.24 0.23
C TYR A 308 8.58 -21.74 1.54
N ILE A 309 7.29 -21.38 1.50
CA ILE A 309 6.59 -20.74 2.62
C ILE A 309 6.59 -21.61 3.88
N PRO A 310 6.06 -22.86 3.89
CA PRO A 310 6.08 -23.67 5.10
C PRO A 310 7.49 -24.10 5.54
N ILE A 311 8.45 -24.23 4.63
CA ILE A 311 9.84 -24.49 4.98
C ILE A 311 10.42 -23.32 5.79
N ARG A 312 10.21 -22.10 5.32
CA ARG A 312 10.73 -20.91 6.01
C ARG A 312 9.97 -20.60 7.30
N ALA A 313 8.65 -20.80 7.29
CA ALA A 313 7.84 -20.68 8.50
C ALA A 313 8.30 -21.64 9.61
N SER A 314 8.54 -22.91 9.27
CA SER A 314 9.05 -23.93 10.20
C SER A 314 10.47 -23.62 10.72
N ALA A 315 11.26 -22.86 9.97
CA ALA A 315 12.59 -22.39 10.40
C ALA A 315 12.50 -21.25 11.43
N ASN A 316 11.32 -20.78 11.78
CA ASN A 316 11.07 -19.72 12.77
C ASN A 316 11.87 -18.43 12.50
N THR A 317 11.83 -17.96 11.25
CA THR A 317 12.50 -16.71 10.85
C THR A 317 11.99 -15.51 11.66
N ASP A 318 12.77 -14.42 11.74
CA ASP A 318 12.42 -13.22 12.49
C ASP A 318 11.15 -12.56 11.95
N LEU A 319 11.00 -12.46 10.62
CA LEU A 319 9.72 -12.14 9.98
C LEU A 319 9.05 -13.43 9.52
N ASN A 320 7.94 -13.78 10.16
CA ASN A 320 7.22 -15.04 9.93
C ASN A 320 5.70 -14.77 9.99
N ASN A 321 5.23 -14.00 9.02
CA ASN A 321 3.85 -13.52 9.01
C ASN A 321 2.86 -14.69 8.97
N SER A 322 1.93 -14.70 9.92
CA SER A 322 0.88 -15.72 10.11
C SER A 322 1.38 -17.15 10.38
N HIS A 323 2.68 -17.36 10.52
CA HIS A 323 3.33 -18.63 10.84
C HIS A 323 2.77 -19.86 10.07
N PRO A 324 2.81 -19.87 8.71
CA PRO A 324 2.20 -20.92 7.89
C PRO A 324 3.09 -22.19 7.82
N ASP A 325 3.36 -22.85 8.95
CA ASP A 325 4.26 -23.99 9.09
C ASP A 325 3.62 -25.35 8.78
N ASN A 326 2.30 -25.38 8.62
CA ASN A 326 1.54 -26.58 8.32
C ASN A 326 0.45 -26.31 7.25
N ALA A 327 -0.20 -27.36 6.76
CA ALA A 327 -1.12 -27.25 5.64
C ALA A 327 -2.39 -26.42 5.97
N PHE A 328 -2.88 -26.43 7.21
CA PHE A 328 -4.06 -25.63 7.60
C PHE A 328 -3.70 -24.15 7.70
N THR A 329 -2.59 -23.82 8.34
CA THR A 329 -2.12 -22.42 8.42
C THR A 329 -1.71 -21.89 7.05
N LEU A 330 -1.11 -22.73 6.19
CA LEU A 330 -0.81 -22.36 4.80
C LEU A 330 -2.10 -22.11 3.99
N TYR A 331 -3.15 -22.90 4.19
CA TYR A 331 -4.45 -22.66 3.54
C TYR A 331 -5.04 -21.32 3.96
N SER A 332 -5.03 -21.02 5.26
CA SER A 332 -5.51 -19.74 5.80
C SER A 332 -4.68 -18.56 5.26
N TYR A 333 -3.37 -18.71 5.21
CA TYR A 333 -2.43 -17.74 4.68
C TYR A 333 -2.68 -17.44 3.18
N LEU A 334 -2.80 -18.47 2.36
CA LEU A 334 -3.06 -18.31 0.93
C LEU A 334 -4.41 -17.65 0.63
N ASN A 335 -5.43 -17.96 1.42
CA ASN A 335 -6.76 -17.41 1.21
C ASN A 335 -7.00 -16.09 1.97
N ARG A 336 -5.98 -15.55 2.64
CA ARG A 336 -6.04 -14.27 3.33
C ARG A 336 -7.16 -14.19 4.39
N ILE A 337 -7.39 -15.29 5.11
CA ILE A 337 -8.52 -15.42 6.04
C ILE A 337 -8.49 -14.34 7.13
N GLN A 338 -7.29 -13.90 7.57
CA GLN A 338 -7.17 -12.83 8.57
C GLN A 338 -7.77 -11.47 8.13
N TYR A 339 -7.96 -11.24 6.83
CA TYR A 339 -8.53 -9.97 6.32
C TYR A 339 -10.07 -10.02 6.19
N GLY A 340 -10.70 -11.10 6.66
CA GLY A 340 -12.14 -11.30 6.55
C GLY A 340 -12.61 -11.70 5.16
N GLU A 341 -13.89 -11.95 5.04
CA GLU A 341 -14.56 -12.32 3.79
C GLU A 341 -15.34 -11.13 3.23
N THR A 342 -15.19 -10.90 1.94
CA THR A 342 -15.90 -9.82 1.24
C THR A 342 -17.10 -10.43 0.49
N PRO A 343 -18.34 -10.00 0.75
CA PRO A 343 -19.52 -10.51 0.06
C PRO A 343 -19.54 -10.04 -1.40
N LEU A 344 -19.76 -10.94 -2.36
CA LEU A 344 -19.73 -10.60 -3.79
C LEU A 344 -21.11 -10.61 -4.44
N LEU A 345 -21.91 -11.65 -4.23
CA LEU A 345 -23.19 -11.82 -4.90
C LEU A 345 -24.38 -11.44 -4.01
N THR A 346 -24.36 -11.90 -2.77
CA THR A 346 -25.38 -11.59 -1.77
C THR A 346 -24.71 -11.33 -0.43
N GLY A 347 -25.25 -10.42 0.36
CA GLY A 347 -24.72 -10.07 1.68
C GLY A 347 -25.35 -8.82 2.28
N PRO A 348 -24.96 -8.45 3.50
CA PRO A 348 -25.49 -7.29 4.20
C PRO A 348 -25.01 -5.98 3.59
N LEU A 349 -25.73 -4.90 3.86
CA LEU A 349 -25.24 -3.51 3.79
C LEU A 349 -24.89 -3.02 5.19
N PHE A 350 -24.36 -1.81 5.30
CA PHE A 350 -23.85 -1.25 6.56
C PHE A 350 -24.92 -1.01 7.64
N ASP A 351 -26.18 -1.03 7.28
CA ASP A 351 -27.33 -0.87 8.20
C ASP A 351 -27.90 -2.20 8.69
N ALA A 352 -27.47 -3.32 8.10
CA ALA A 352 -27.92 -4.66 8.46
C ALA A 352 -27.43 -5.06 9.85
N LYS A 353 -28.34 -5.62 10.67
CA LYS A 353 -28.03 -6.07 12.02
C LYS A 353 -27.88 -7.58 12.07
N ILE A 354 -27.00 -8.03 12.92
CA ILE A 354 -26.83 -9.46 13.20
C ILE A 354 -28.06 -9.96 13.97
N THR A 355 -28.70 -11.00 13.46
CA THR A 355 -29.88 -11.62 14.09
C THR A 355 -29.59 -12.96 14.70
N ASP A 356 -28.58 -13.67 14.22
CA ASP A 356 -28.20 -14.99 14.72
C ASP A 356 -26.71 -15.23 14.46
N GLU A 357 -26.07 -15.92 15.39
CA GLU A 357 -24.67 -16.34 15.32
C GLU A 357 -24.60 -17.86 15.41
N LYS A 358 -23.99 -18.50 14.42
CA LYS A 358 -23.84 -19.96 14.37
C LYS A 358 -22.37 -20.33 14.35
N GLU A 359 -22.05 -21.34 15.13
CA GLU A 359 -20.76 -21.99 15.04
C GLU A 359 -20.62 -22.70 13.69
N GLY A 360 -19.70 -22.23 12.88
CA GLY A 360 -19.36 -22.81 11.58
C GLY A 360 -18.29 -23.88 11.65
N GLY A 361 -17.43 -23.96 10.64
CA GLY A 361 -16.35 -24.95 10.55
C GLY A 361 -15.31 -24.83 11.65
N THR A 362 -14.82 -25.97 12.14
CA THR A 362 -13.71 -26.01 13.15
C THR A 362 -12.41 -25.52 12.55
N ILE A 363 -11.75 -24.61 13.25
CA ILE A 363 -10.38 -24.16 12.96
C ILE A 363 -9.41 -25.13 13.64
N TYR A 364 -8.49 -25.69 12.89
CA TYR A 364 -7.50 -26.63 13.42
C TYR A 364 -6.14 -25.96 13.56
N ALA A 365 -5.49 -26.19 14.70
CA ALA A 365 -4.11 -25.80 14.95
C ALA A 365 -3.27 -27.03 15.22
N ARG A 366 -1.97 -26.90 15.01
CA ARG A 366 -1.00 -27.91 15.33
C ARG A 366 -0.84 -28.00 16.86
N GLY A 367 -1.27 -29.12 17.46
CA GLY A 367 -0.98 -29.44 18.84
C GLY A 367 0.39 -30.14 18.99
N LYS A 368 0.62 -30.75 20.15
CA LYS A 368 1.91 -31.40 20.44
C LYS A 368 2.16 -32.62 19.53
N ASN A 369 1.17 -33.50 19.36
CA ASN A 369 1.28 -34.75 18.60
C ASN A 369 0.17 -34.92 17.55
N LYS A 370 -0.84 -34.10 17.56
CA LYS A 370 -2.01 -34.17 16.66
C LYS A 370 -2.56 -32.76 16.38
N TYR A 371 -3.38 -32.64 15.37
CA TYR A 371 -4.18 -31.44 15.15
C TYR A 371 -5.29 -31.33 16.19
N GLU A 372 -5.44 -30.18 16.80
CA GLU A 372 -6.39 -29.87 17.83
C GLU A 372 -7.32 -28.74 17.37
N SER A 373 -8.52 -28.70 17.92
CA SER A 373 -9.44 -27.58 17.67
C SER A 373 -8.87 -26.30 18.31
N ALA A 374 -8.72 -25.27 17.51
CA ALA A 374 -8.35 -23.93 17.94
C ALA A 374 -9.55 -22.99 18.03
N GLY A 375 -10.77 -23.50 17.89
CA GLY A 375 -12.01 -22.74 17.88
C GLY A 375 -12.87 -23.07 16.67
N LYS A 376 -13.95 -22.35 16.52
CA LYS A 376 -14.86 -22.46 15.39
C LYS A 376 -14.99 -21.10 14.71
N LYS A 377 -15.19 -21.14 13.40
CA LYS A 377 -15.57 -19.94 12.65
C LYS A 377 -16.97 -19.53 13.07
N MET A 378 -17.21 -18.24 13.27
CA MET A 378 -18.56 -17.73 13.50
C MET A 378 -19.16 -17.33 12.15
N ASP A 379 -20.33 -17.87 11.86
CA ASP A 379 -21.14 -17.53 10.70
C ASP A 379 -22.31 -16.67 11.17
N TYR A 380 -22.45 -15.46 10.60
CA TYR A 380 -23.45 -14.46 11.00
C TYR A 380 -24.66 -14.49 10.07
N THR A 381 -25.85 -14.41 10.63
CA THR A 381 -27.09 -14.20 9.89
C THR A 381 -27.55 -12.76 10.13
N TYR A 382 -28.01 -12.11 9.08
CA TYR A 382 -28.40 -10.69 9.09
C TYR A 382 -29.90 -10.56 8.90
N ASP A 383 -30.52 -9.50 9.44
CA ASP A 383 -31.94 -9.19 9.31
C ASP A 383 -32.34 -8.93 7.87
N HIS A 384 -31.42 -8.38 7.06
CA HIS A 384 -31.61 -8.24 5.63
C HIS A 384 -30.30 -8.38 4.85
N THR A 385 -30.43 -8.79 3.60
CA THR A 385 -29.31 -8.90 2.64
C THR A 385 -29.75 -8.38 1.28
N THR A 386 -28.80 -7.95 0.47
CA THR A 386 -29.05 -7.46 -0.89
C THR A 386 -28.22 -8.22 -1.92
N PHE A 387 -28.65 -8.13 -3.18
CA PHE A 387 -27.86 -8.60 -4.32
C PHE A 387 -26.77 -7.59 -4.63
N LEU A 388 -25.55 -8.07 -4.92
CA LEU A 388 -24.36 -7.25 -5.18
C LEU A 388 -24.10 -6.19 -4.09
N PRO A 389 -23.91 -6.58 -2.80
CA PRO A 389 -23.65 -5.63 -1.73
C PRO A 389 -22.32 -4.90 -1.96
N ARG A 390 -22.37 -3.57 -2.02
CA ARG A 390 -21.18 -2.72 -2.24
C ARG A 390 -20.81 -1.87 -1.03
N MET A 391 -21.76 -1.59 -0.18
CA MET A 391 -21.56 -0.90 1.10
C MET A 391 -21.68 -1.90 2.26
N TRP A 392 -20.83 -2.92 2.26
CA TRP A 392 -21.02 -4.16 3.04
C TRP A 392 -20.42 -4.14 4.46
N SER A 393 -19.73 -3.10 4.89
CA SER A 393 -19.14 -3.07 6.23
C SER A 393 -20.21 -3.22 7.32
N THR A 394 -20.02 -4.14 8.25
CA THR A 394 -20.96 -4.43 9.35
C THR A 394 -20.24 -4.35 10.70
N GLU A 395 -20.98 -4.49 11.81
CA GLU A 395 -20.45 -4.38 13.18
C GLU A 395 -19.27 -5.33 13.49
N THR A 396 -19.09 -6.37 12.70
CA THR A 396 -17.94 -7.29 12.80
C THR A 396 -16.67 -6.76 12.13
N ASP A 397 -16.77 -5.69 11.33
CA ASP A 397 -15.63 -5.03 10.68
C ASP A 397 -14.99 -4.03 11.65
N PRO A 398 -13.68 -4.13 11.94
CA PRO A 398 -12.98 -3.16 12.79
C PRO A 398 -13.12 -1.70 12.34
N TYR A 399 -13.34 -1.48 11.05
CA TYR A 399 -13.49 -0.14 10.44
C TYR A 399 -14.95 0.24 10.17
N PHE A 400 -15.90 -0.46 10.79
CA PHE A 400 -17.33 -0.27 10.55
C PHE A 400 -17.78 1.19 10.71
N VAL A 401 -17.41 1.83 11.81
CA VAL A 401 -17.84 3.21 12.12
C VAL A 401 -17.35 4.18 11.04
N GLN A 402 -16.06 4.09 10.68
CA GLN A 402 -15.46 4.94 9.66
C GLN A 402 -16.07 4.68 8.26
N ASN A 403 -16.25 3.41 7.90
CA ASN A 403 -16.86 3.04 6.63
C ASN A 403 -18.29 3.53 6.53
N LYS A 404 -19.11 3.34 7.58
CA LYS A 404 -20.49 3.82 7.65
C LYS A 404 -20.57 5.33 7.47
N GLN A 405 -19.76 6.08 8.22
CA GLN A 405 -19.68 7.54 8.08
C GLN A 405 -19.29 7.96 6.66
N PHE A 406 -18.32 7.28 6.07
CA PHE A 406 -17.89 7.58 4.71
C PHE A 406 -18.96 7.28 3.67
N TYR A 407 -19.70 6.17 3.77
CA TYR A 407 -20.85 5.88 2.90
C TYR A 407 -21.94 6.94 3.01
N GLN A 408 -22.28 7.37 4.23
CA GLN A 408 -23.28 8.38 4.49
C GLN A 408 -22.86 9.74 3.91
N GLN A 409 -21.63 10.17 4.14
CA GLN A 409 -21.11 11.43 3.61
C GLN A 409 -21.05 11.44 2.09
N TRP A 410 -20.51 10.37 1.48
CA TRP A 410 -20.37 10.28 0.02
C TRP A 410 -21.71 10.30 -0.71
N LEU A 411 -22.71 9.63 -0.15
CA LEU A 411 -24.04 9.50 -0.74
C LEU A 411 -25.02 10.57 -0.24
N GLN A 412 -24.62 11.38 0.74
CA GLN A 412 -25.44 12.40 1.40
C GLN A 412 -26.69 11.77 2.07
N LEU A 413 -26.51 10.63 2.75
CA LEU A 413 -27.56 9.96 3.50
C LEU A 413 -27.69 10.59 4.89
N GLY A 414 -28.93 10.82 5.34
CA GLY A 414 -29.21 11.30 6.70
C GLY A 414 -28.89 10.27 7.78
N ASP A 415 -28.69 10.76 9.01
CA ASP A 415 -28.47 9.88 10.15
C ASP A 415 -29.67 8.95 10.36
N GLY A 416 -29.39 7.63 10.45
CA GLY A 416 -30.40 6.59 10.59
C GLY A 416 -31.17 6.27 9.29
N GLN A 417 -30.84 6.88 8.16
CA GLN A 417 -31.42 6.55 6.87
C GLN A 417 -30.87 5.23 6.37
N ALA A 418 -31.77 4.25 6.14
CA ALA A 418 -31.40 2.97 5.52
C ALA A 418 -31.05 3.19 4.03
N PRO A 419 -29.96 2.60 3.53
CA PRO A 419 -29.56 2.73 2.14
C PRO A 419 -30.50 1.91 1.24
N THR A 420 -30.82 2.46 0.08
CA THR A 420 -31.59 1.75 -0.95
C THR A 420 -30.66 0.96 -1.87
N PHE A 421 -31.23 0.05 -2.67
CA PHE A 421 -30.45 -0.61 -3.74
C PHE A 421 -29.91 0.40 -4.77
N GLY A 422 -30.63 1.50 -5.00
CA GLY A 422 -30.17 2.62 -5.84
C GLY A 422 -28.89 3.28 -5.27
N ASP A 423 -28.83 3.50 -3.96
CA ASP A 423 -27.66 4.05 -3.29
C ASP A 423 -26.47 3.09 -3.36
N ASN A 424 -26.72 1.79 -3.19
CA ASN A 424 -25.73 0.75 -3.37
C ASN A 424 -25.13 0.75 -4.78
N LEU A 425 -25.93 0.93 -5.83
CA LEU A 425 -25.43 1.08 -7.20
C LEU A 425 -24.74 2.44 -7.41
N LYS A 426 -25.26 3.53 -6.83
CA LYS A 426 -24.62 4.84 -6.88
C LYS A 426 -23.22 4.80 -6.29
N TRP A 427 -23.02 4.11 -5.14
CA TRP A 427 -21.71 3.85 -4.55
C TRP A 427 -20.81 3.08 -5.52
N MET A 428 -21.29 1.97 -6.10
CA MET A 428 -20.51 1.17 -7.05
C MET A 428 -20.01 2.00 -8.23
N PHE A 429 -20.87 2.84 -8.83
CA PHE A 429 -20.47 3.61 -10.02
C PHE A 429 -19.64 4.85 -9.68
N SER A 430 -20.03 5.62 -8.64
CA SER A 430 -19.37 6.89 -8.32
C SER A 430 -18.07 6.70 -7.55
N TRP A 431 -18.03 5.77 -6.58
CA TRP A 431 -16.82 5.55 -5.80
C TRP A 431 -15.99 4.39 -6.33
N GLN A 432 -16.55 3.16 -6.37
CA GLN A 432 -15.73 1.99 -6.74
C GLN A 432 -15.24 2.05 -8.19
N MET A 433 -16.12 2.37 -9.16
CA MET A 433 -15.72 2.40 -10.58
C MET A 433 -15.08 3.72 -10.98
N TYR A 434 -15.67 4.87 -10.61
CA TYR A 434 -15.11 6.16 -11.02
C TYR A 434 -13.88 6.51 -10.18
N GLN A 435 -14.02 6.65 -8.86
CA GLN A 435 -12.96 7.14 -8.00
C GLN A 435 -11.78 6.14 -7.90
N MET A 436 -12.09 4.82 -7.81
CA MET A 436 -11.08 3.79 -7.60
C MET A 436 -10.62 3.08 -8.89
N TYR A 437 -11.06 3.53 -10.08
CA TYR A 437 -10.55 2.99 -11.34
C TYR A 437 -10.45 4.04 -12.43
N TRP A 438 -11.58 4.71 -12.85
CA TRP A 438 -11.53 5.65 -13.96
C TRP A 438 -10.66 6.86 -13.67
N ARG A 439 -10.63 7.36 -12.45
CA ARG A 439 -9.71 8.42 -12.02
C ARG A 439 -8.26 8.02 -12.28
N TYR A 440 -7.86 6.81 -11.91
CA TYR A 440 -6.52 6.26 -12.16
C TYR A 440 -6.22 6.08 -13.64
N PHE A 441 -7.18 5.60 -14.42
CA PHE A 441 -7.04 5.49 -15.84
C PHE A 441 -6.84 6.87 -16.50
N LEU A 442 -7.63 7.85 -16.10
CA LEU A 442 -7.57 9.20 -16.65
C LEU A 442 -6.27 9.91 -16.28
N TRP A 443 -5.75 9.78 -15.07
CA TRP A 443 -4.48 10.42 -14.77
C TRP A 443 -3.31 9.86 -15.58
N ASN A 444 -3.31 8.58 -15.95
CA ASN A 444 -2.28 7.98 -16.81
C ASN A 444 -2.36 8.45 -18.27
N PHE A 445 -3.55 8.85 -18.76
CA PHE A 445 -3.76 9.09 -20.19
C PHE A 445 -4.37 10.46 -20.53
N VAL A 446 -4.81 11.22 -19.54
CA VAL A 446 -5.31 12.60 -19.70
C VAL A 446 -4.38 13.60 -19.02
N GLY A 447 -3.86 13.22 -17.83
CA GLY A 447 -2.96 13.99 -17.00
C GLY A 447 -3.44 14.11 -15.57
N ARG A 448 -2.58 14.63 -14.67
CA ARG A 448 -2.77 14.63 -13.22
C ARG A 448 -2.44 15.98 -12.60
N TYR A 449 -3.18 16.38 -11.54
CA TYR A 449 -2.91 17.61 -10.80
C TYR A 449 -1.70 17.49 -9.86
N ASN A 450 -1.69 16.43 -9.03
CA ASN A 450 -0.63 16.15 -8.06
C ASN A 450 -0.68 14.67 -7.63
N GLN A 451 0.24 14.26 -6.76
CA GLN A 451 0.33 12.88 -6.26
C GLN A 451 -0.15 12.75 -4.80
N VAL A 452 -0.87 13.74 -4.28
CA VAL A 452 -1.53 13.67 -2.98
C VAL A 452 -2.69 12.67 -3.05
N ASP A 453 -3.00 12.00 -1.94
CA ASP A 453 -4.15 11.08 -1.87
C ASP A 453 -5.46 11.84 -2.11
N GLY A 454 -6.23 11.37 -3.06
CA GLY A 454 -7.49 12.00 -3.50
C GLY A 454 -8.72 11.13 -3.34
N GLN A 455 -8.67 10.06 -2.54
CA GLN A 455 -9.77 9.10 -2.47
C GLN A 455 -11.07 9.68 -1.89
N GLN A 456 -10.99 10.68 -1.04
CA GLN A 456 -12.12 11.15 -0.25
C GLN A 456 -13.03 12.13 -0.99
N SER A 457 -12.61 12.76 -2.08
CA SER A 457 -13.41 13.74 -2.82
C SER A 457 -13.14 13.74 -4.32
N THR A 458 -14.22 13.73 -5.12
CA THR A 458 -14.14 13.95 -6.57
C THR A 458 -13.94 15.40 -6.95
N GLU A 459 -14.19 16.33 -6.04
CA GLU A 459 -14.14 17.78 -6.30
C GLU A 459 -12.76 18.37 -5.97
N SER A 460 -11.95 17.64 -5.19
CA SER A 460 -10.59 18.04 -4.87
C SER A 460 -9.65 17.93 -6.08
N ILE A 461 -8.69 18.84 -6.16
CA ILE A 461 -7.55 18.72 -7.09
C ILE A 461 -6.56 17.65 -6.63
N ASN A 462 -6.59 17.26 -5.35
CA ASN A 462 -5.69 16.29 -4.78
C ASN A 462 -5.90 14.90 -5.39
N GLY A 463 -4.82 14.31 -5.92
CA GLY A 463 -4.83 12.99 -6.54
C GLY A 463 -5.81 12.84 -7.71
N ASN A 464 -6.32 13.94 -8.27
CA ASN A 464 -7.30 13.90 -9.34
C ASN A 464 -6.65 14.10 -10.72
N TRP A 465 -7.39 13.79 -11.78
CA TRP A 465 -6.91 13.96 -13.13
C TRP A 465 -7.23 15.36 -13.69
N THR A 466 -6.39 15.84 -14.61
CA THR A 466 -6.61 17.06 -15.38
C THR A 466 -6.10 16.92 -16.81
N SER A 467 -6.82 17.50 -17.75
CA SER A 467 -6.31 17.63 -19.11
C SER A 467 -5.33 18.81 -19.27
N GLY A 468 -5.37 19.78 -18.37
CA GLY A 468 -4.69 21.07 -18.53
C GLY A 468 -5.31 22.00 -19.60
N LEU A 469 -6.38 21.55 -20.29
CA LEU A 469 -7.09 22.35 -21.31
C LEU A 469 -8.27 23.11 -20.72
N LEU A 470 -9.00 22.47 -19.82
CA LEU A 470 -10.23 23.03 -19.24
C LEU A 470 -9.92 23.98 -18.09
N ASP A 471 -8.85 23.73 -17.35
CA ASP A 471 -8.49 24.49 -16.15
C ASP A 471 -7.69 25.76 -16.47
N GLY A 472 -7.19 25.91 -17.71
CA GLY A 472 -6.44 27.07 -18.16
C GLY A 472 -5.15 27.39 -17.41
N GLY A 473 -4.82 26.66 -16.34
CA GLY A 473 -3.67 26.89 -15.44
C GLY A 473 -3.73 28.23 -14.69
N LYS A 474 -4.73 29.06 -14.97
CA LYS A 474 -4.79 30.45 -14.49
C LYS A 474 -5.29 30.58 -13.04
N HIS A 475 -5.94 29.55 -12.53
CA HIS A 475 -6.62 29.59 -11.22
C HIS A 475 -6.14 28.50 -10.26
N LEU A 476 -5.16 27.67 -10.68
CA LEU A 476 -4.59 26.64 -9.80
C LEU A 476 -3.52 27.23 -8.88
N PRO A 477 -3.40 26.72 -7.65
CA PRO A 477 -2.31 27.13 -6.77
C PRO A 477 -0.95 26.92 -7.42
N LYS A 478 0.00 27.79 -7.14
CA LYS A 478 1.39 27.64 -7.59
C LYS A 478 2.02 26.39 -6.98
N SER A 479 1.65 26.05 -5.76
CA SER A 479 2.05 24.81 -5.09
C SER A 479 1.70 23.57 -5.92
N VAL A 480 0.60 23.59 -6.65
CA VAL A 480 0.22 22.53 -7.59
C VAL A 480 0.96 22.65 -8.92
N THR A 481 0.88 23.80 -9.59
CA THR A 481 1.40 23.97 -10.97
C THR A 481 2.92 23.88 -11.07
N GLN A 482 3.62 24.20 -9.98
CA GLN A 482 5.08 24.08 -9.85
C GLN A 482 5.49 22.77 -9.18
N GLY A 483 4.54 22.05 -8.58
CA GLY A 483 4.76 20.78 -7.92
C GLY A 483 5.24 19.69 -8.85
N ASN A 484 5.94 18.69 -8.30
CA ASN A 484 6.54 17.61 -9.08
C ASN A 484 5.51 16.66 -9.70
N GLY A 485 4.30 16.57 -9.14
CA GLY A 485 3.23 15.71 -9.62
C GLY A 485 2.27 16.33 -10.64
N TYR A 486 2.48 17.60 -11.06
CA TYR A 486 1.62 18.25 -12.06
C TYR A 486 2.01 17.82 -13.47
N ALA A 487 1.19 16.98 -14.08
CA ALA A 487 1.45 16.38 -15.39
C ALA A 487 0.22 16.46 -16.33
N PRO A 488 -0.14 17.65 -16.85
CA PRO A 488 -1.22 17.75 -17.84
C PRO A 488 -0.79 17.17 -19.18
N LEU A 489 -1.52 16.17 -19.69
CA LEU A 489 -1.23 15.46 -20.95
C LEU A 489 -2.15 15.85 -22.11
N TYR A 490 -3.03 16.84 -21.90
CA TYR A 490 -3.94 17.39 -22.90
C TYR A 490 -4.86 16.33 -23.53
N ALA A 491 -5.10 15.23 -22.81
CA ALA A 491 -5.84 14.04 -23.28
C ALA A 491 -5.30 13.40 -24.57
N LEU A 492 -4.09 13.75 -25.02
CA LEU A 492 -3.52 13.27 -26.29
C LEU A 492 -3.29 11.74 -26.28
N PRO A 493 -2.76 11.12 -25.20
CA PRO A 493 -2.67 9.67 -25.13
C PRO A 493 -4.03 8.99 -25.19
N LEU A 494 -5.04 9.54 -24.50
CA LEU A 494 -6.41 9.01 -24.52
C LEU A 494 -7.01 9.04 -25.93
N MET A 495 -6.92 10.18 -26.61
CA MET A 495 -7.46 10.35 -27.97
C MET A 495 -6.82 9.40 -28.98
N LEU A 496 -5.49 9.23 -28.91
CA LEU A 496 -4.78 8.32 -29.81
C LEU A 496 -5.16 6.86 -29.51
N GLY A 497 -5.31 6.47 -28.25
CA GLY A 497 -5.75 5.13 -27.85
C GLY A 497 -7.17 4.83 -28.30
N LEU A 498 -8.11 5.76 -28.14
CA LEU A 498 -9.49 5.60 -28.61
C LEU A 498 -9.57 5.49 -30.14
N LEU A 499 -8.77 6.27 -30.86
CA LEU A 499 -8.66 6.18 -32.34
C LEU A 499 -8.14 4.79 -32.74
N GLY A 500 -7.14 4.26 -32.01
CA GLY A 500 -6.61 2.92 -32.25
C GLY A 500 -7.62 1.83 -31.96
N ALA A 501 -8.34 1.93 -30.86
CA ALA A 501 -9.42 1.01 -30.51
C ALA A 501 -10.51 0.99 -31.59
N ALA A 502 -11.00 2.15 -32.02
CA ALA A 502 -12.00 2.27 -33.07
C ALA A 502 -11.54 1.61 -34.37
N CYS A 503 -10.28 1.87 -34.80
CA CYS A 503 -9.69 1.26 -35.98
C CYS A 503 -9.60 -0.27 -35.83
N HIS A 504 -9.18 -0.75 -34.66
CA HIS A 504 -9.03 -2.18 -34.37
C HIS A 504 -10.38 -2.90 -34.41
N PHE A 505 -11.41 -2.36 -33.73
CA PHE A 505 -12.77 -2.91 -33.78
C PHE A 505 -13.38 -2.90 -35.18
N LYS A 506 -13.13 -1.84 -35.98
CA LYS A 506 -13.62 -1.76 -37.36
C LYS A 506 -13.04 -2.84 -38.26
N ARG A 507 -11.76 -3.19 -38.10
CA ARG A 507 -11.03 -4.06 -39.01
C ARG A 507 -10.88 -5.51 -38.57
N LYS A 508 -10.64 -5.73 -37.27
CA LYS A 508 -10.33 -7.04 -36.67
C LYS A 508 -11.09 -7.23 -35.37
N LYS A 509 -12.44 -7.26 -35.44
CA LYS A 509 -13.34 -7.31 -34.29
C LYS A 509 -12.95 -8.36 -33.23
N ARG A 510 -12.51 -9.57 -33.67
CA ARG A 510 -12.14 -10.66 -32.77
C ARG A 510 -10.86 -10.35 -31.99
N ASP A 511 -9.83 -9.84 -32.66
CA ASP A 511 -8.60 -9.45 -32.00
C ASP A 511 -8.84 -8.23 -31.07
N ALA A 512 -9.65 -7.27 -31.49
CA ALA A 512 -10.06 -6.13 -30.67
C ALA A 512 -10.83 -6.55 -29.42
N LEU A 513 -11.72 -7.55 -29.54
CA LEU A 513 -12.43 -8.12 -28.39
C LEU A 513 -11.48 -8.78 -27.38
N VAL A 514 -10.43 -9.46 -27.85
CA VAL A 514 -9.41 -10.06 -26.97
C VAL A 514 -8.72 -8.97 -26.13
N ILE A 515 -8.33 -7.85 -26.77
CA ILE A 515 -7.71 -6.73 -26.03
C ILE A 515 -8.71 -6.07 -25.08
N ALA A 516 -9.97 -5.94 -25.49
CA ALA A 516 -11.03 -5.42 -24.62
C ALA A 516 -11.29 -6.34 -23.40
N LEU A 517 -11.22 -7.65 -23.57
CA LEU A 517 -11.29 -8.59 -22.44
C LEU A 517 -10.09 -8.46 -21.53
N LEU A 518 -8.87 -8.33 -22.07
CA LEU A 518 -7.70 -8.06 -21.25
C LEU A 518 -7.88 -6.76 -20.46
N PHE A 519 -8.27 -5.67 -21.11
CA PHE A 519 -8.56 -4.39 -20.49
C PHE A 519 -9.61 -4.51 -19.37
N PHE A 520 -10.72 -5.21 -19.64
CA PHE A 520 -11.81 -5.37 -18.67
C PHE A 520 -11.40 -6.22 -17.45
N PHE A 521 -10.78 -7.40 -17.68
CA PHE A 521 -10.45 -8.31 -16.60
C PHE A 521 -9.33 -7.80 -15.71
N THR A 522 -8.35 -7.08 -16.27
CA THR A 522 -7.26 -6.47 -15.51
C THR A 522 -7.57 -5.04 -15.03
N GLY A 523 -8.80 -4.59 -15.19
CA GLY A 523 -9.33 -3.29 -14.77
C GLY A 523 -10.62 -3.42 -13.98
N LEU A 524 -11.75 -3.13 -14.62
CA LEU A 524 -13.08 -3.09 -13.98
C LEU A 524 -13.47 -4.40 -13.28
N ALA A 525 -13.07 -5.55 -13.80
CA ALA A 525 -13.37 -6.83 -13.14
C ALA A 525 -12.67 -6.96 -11.78
N ILE A 526 -11.50 -6.34 -11.59
CA ILE A 526 -10.82 -6.28 -10.29
C ILE A 526 -11.67 -5.49 -9.30
N VAL A 527 -12.19 -4.33 -9.70
CA VAL A 527 -13.08 -3.50 -8.87
C VAL A 527 -14.28 -4.33 -8.39
N LEU A 528 -14.91 -5.05 -9.31
CA LEU A 528 -16.08 -5.88 -9.00
C LEU A 528 -15.74 -7.05 -8.05
N TYR A 529 -14.58 -7.69 -8.26
CA TYR A 529 -14.15 -8.87 -7.49
C TYR A 529 -13.64 -8.50 -6.10
N VAL A 530 -12.82 -7.46 -5.99
CA VAL A 530 -12.24 -7.04 -4.70
C VAL A 530 -13.30 -6.41 -3.81
N ASN A 531 -14.30 -5.75 -4.41
CA ASN A 531 -15.41 -5.12 -3.71
C ASN A 531 -14.95 -4.25 -2.52
N GLN A 532 -14.06 -3.30 -2.80
CA GLN A 532 -13.49 -2.43 -1.78
C GLN A 532 -14.59 -1.69 -1.02
N ASN A 533 -14.53 -1.76 0.29
CA ASN A 533 -15.31 -0.91 1.19
C ASN A 533 -14.70 0.50 1.24
N GLY A 534 -15.17 1.35 2.10
CA GLY A 534 -14.82 2.75 2.31
C GLY A 534 -13.39 3.21 2.05
N ILE A 535 -12.77 3.87 2.99
CA ILE A 535 -11.44 4.47 2.86
C ILE A 535 -10.36 3.39 2.77
N GLN A 536 -9.48 3.52 1.79
CA GLN A 536 -8.30 2.66 1.64
C GLN A 536 -7.06 3.36 2.22
N PRO A 537 -6.05 2.61 2.71
CA PRO A 537 -4.86 3.21 3.31
C PRO A 537 -3.96 3.95 2.31
N ARG A 538 -4.09 3.65 1.02
CA ARG A 538 -3.36 4.30 -0.09
C ARG A 538 -4.10 4.17 -1.41
N GLU A 539 -3.68 4.92 -2.42
CA GLU A 539 -4.14 4.79 -3.80
C GLU A 539 -3.86 3.36 -4.34
N ARG A 540 -4.79 2.82 -5.13
CA ARG A 540 -4.78 1.42 -5.62
C ARG A 540 -4.54 1.28 -7.11
N ASP A 541 -4.03 2.31 -7.78
CA ASP A 541 -3.80 2.39 -9.22
C ASP A 541 -2.94 1.23 -9.77
N TYR A 542 -1.93 0.81 -9.00
CA TYR A 542 -1.05 -0.33 -9.33
C TYR A 542 -1.81 -1.64 -9.57
N SER A 543 -2.99 -1.81 -8.99
CA SER A 543 -3.82 -2.99 -9.19
C SER A 543 -4.36 -3.10 -10.62
N TYR A 544 -4.41 -1.99 -11.35
CA TYR A 544 -5.03 -1.89 -12.68
C TYR A 544 -4.01 -1.73 -13.82
N VAL A 545 -2.73 -1.87 -13.53
CA VAL A 545 -1.64 -1.70 -14.51
C VAL A 545 -1.81 -2.58 -15.77
N GLY A 546 -2.45 -3.75 -15.63
CA GLY A 546 -2.76 -4.63 -16.75
C GLY A 546 -3.75 -4.02 -17.75
N SER A 547 -4.74 -3.24 -17.30
CA SER A 547 -5.65 -2.54 -18.20
C SER A 547 -4.97 -1.37 -18.91
N PHE A 548 -4.04 -0.69 -18.23
CA PHE A 548 -3.22 0.37 -18.83
C PHE A 548 -2.29 -0.20 -19.91
N TYR A 549 -1.70 -1.38 -19.67
CA TYR A 549 -0.96 -2.15 -20.66
C TYR A 549 -1.83 -2.46 -21.91
N ALA A 550 -3.07 -2.93 -21.70
CA ALA A 550 -3.98 -3.22 -22.79
C ALA A 550 -4.35 -1.95 -23.59
N PHE A 551 -4.53 -0.82 -22.92
CA PHE A 551 -4.80 0.45 -23.57
C PHE A 551 -3.60 0.97 -24.38
N ALA A 552 -2.39 0.77 -23.91
CA ALA A 552 -1.16 1.13 -24.64
C ALA A 552 -1.03 0.40 -25.99
N ILE A 553 -1.58 -0.82 -26.11
CA ILE A 553 -1.70 -1.51 -27.39
C ILE A 553 -2.52 -0.67 -28.37
N TRP A 554 -3.66 -0.13 -27.94
CA TRP A 554 -4.49 0.73 -28.76
C TRP A 554 -3.83 2.07 -29.08
N ILE A 555 -3.06 2.66 -28.17
CA ILE A 555 -2.24 3.85 -28.46
C ILE A 555 -1.30 3.57 -29.65
N GLY A 556 -0.62 2.43 -29.64
CA GLY A 556 0.23 2.01 -30.76
C GLY A 556 -0.54 1.84 -32.07
N LEU A 557 -1.70 1.19 -32.04
CA LEU A 557 -2.55 1.01 -33.24
C LEU A 557 -3.18 2.33 -33.72
N GLY A 558 -3.31 3.32 -32.85
CA GLY A 558 -3.77 4.67 -33.16
C GLY A 558 -2.87 5.38 -34.16
N PHE A 559 -1.55 5.13 -34.09
CA PHE A 559 -0.63 5.62 -35.12
C PHE A 559 -1.01 5.14 -36.53
N ILE A 560 -1.36 3.86 -36.69
CA ILE A 560 -1.79 3.32 -38.00
C ILE A 560 -3.04 4.04 -38.49
N ALA A 561 -4.01 4.25 -37.60
CA ALA A 561 -5.25 4.96 -37.95
C ALA A 561 -4.98 6.42 -38.39
N LEU A 562 -4.06 7.11 -37.69
CA LEU A 562 -3.66 8.48 -38.03
C LEU A 562 -2.97 8.55 -39.40
N VAL A 563 -2.06 7.61 -39.71
CA VAL A 563 -1.43 7.54 -41.01
C VAL A 563 -2.47 7.32 -42.13
N GLU A 564 -3.47 6.47 -41.89
CA GLU A 564 -4.53 6.23 -42.85
C GLU A 564 -5.43 7.43 -43.09
N PHE A 565 -5.65 8.23 -42.04
CA PHE A 565 -6.33 9.50 -42.20
C PHE A 565 -5.50 10.49 -43.01
N ALA A 566 -4.21 10.64 -42.67
CA ALA A 566 -3.30 11.57 -43.31
C ALA A 566 -3.05 11.24 -44.82
N ARG A 567 -2.97 9.94 -45.15
CA ARG A 567 -2.76 9.48 -46.55
C ARG A 567 -3.89 9.84 -47.54
N ARG A 568 -5.03 10.30 -47.02
CA ARG A 568 -6.10 10.80 -47.90
C ARG A 568 -5.73 12.08 -48.64
N LYS A 569 -4.79 12.85 -48.06
CA LYS A 569 -4.31 14.13 -48.61
C LYS A 569 -2.80 14.16 -48.89
N LEU A 570 -2.03 13.23 -48.31
CA LEU A 570 -0.58 13.20 -48.38
C LEU A 570 -0.09 11.90 -49.00
N THR A 571 1.13 11.93 -49.58
CA THR A 571 1.77 10.70 -50.01
C THR A 571 2.03 9.78 -48.83
N LEU A 572 2.06 8.47 -49.03
CA LEU A 572 2.22 7.49 -47.95
C LEU A 572 3.50 7.74 -47.13
N LYS A 573 4.60 8.09 -47.77
CA LYS A 573 5.88 8.38 -47.11
C LYS A 573 5.75 9.59 -46.16
N ILE A 574 5.17 10.69 -46.64
CA ILE A 574 4.94 11.91 -45.83
C ILE A 574 3.95 11.62 -44.70
N ALA A 575 2.87 10.88 -44.97
CA ALA A 575 1.88 10.50 -43.97
C ALA A 575 2.50 9.66 -42.85
N ILE A 576 3.38 8.68 -43.18
CA ILE A 576 4.07 7.85 -42.17
C ILE A 576 5.01 8.72 -41.32
N ILE A 577 5.90 9.49 -41.94
CA ILE A 577 6.90 10.29 -41.25
C ILE A 577 6.22 11.35 -40.38
N GLY A 578 5.27 12.11 -40.94
CA GLY A 578 4.56 13.16 -40.25
C GLY A 578 3.72 12.63 -39.08
N SER A 579 2.94 11.57 -39.31
CA SER A 579 2.16 10.94 -38.23
C SER A 579 3.04 10.32 -37.15
N PHE A 580 4.19 9.73 -37.51
CA PHE A 580 5.11 9.18 -36.52
C PHE A 580 5.71 10.28 -35.63
N ALA A 581 6.18 11.38 -36.24
CA ALA A 581 6.69 12.53 -35.48
C ALA A 581 5.62 13.12 -34.55
N ILE A 582 4.41 13.31 -35.03
CA ILE A 582 3.28 13.82 -34.22
C ILE A 582 2.98 12.86 -33.08
N CYS A 583 2.79 11.56 -33.34
CA CYS A 583 2.48 10.59 -32.27
C CYS A 583 3.60 10.49 -31.24
N MET A 584 4.86 10.49 -31.65
CA MET A 584 6.00 10.44 -30.74
C MET A 584 6.07 11.68 -29.85
N LEU A 585 5.90 12.86 -30.40
CA LEU A 585 5.94 14.12 -29.63
C LEU A 585 4.70 14.26 -28.73
N ALA A 586 3.52 13.92 -29.24
CA ALA A 586 2.26 14.10 -28.52
C ALA A 586 2.00 13.07 -27.44
N VAL A 587 2.68 11.91 -27.44
CA VAL A 587 2.44 10.86 -26.45
C VAL A 587 3.72 10.44 -25.74
N PRO A 588 4.66 9.61 -26.28
CA PRO A 588 5.81 9.17 -25.48
C PRO A 588 6.70 10.32 -24.98
N VAL A 589 7.01 11.30 -25.82
CA VAL A 589 7.88 12.43 -25.44
C VAL A 589 7.19 13.35 -24.42
N LEU A 590 5.89 13.63 -24.64
CA LEU A 590 5.10 14.43 -23.72
C LEU A 590 5.02 13.77 -22.33
N LEU A 591 4.69 12.46 -22.29
CA LEU A 591 4.68 11.68 -21.05
C LEU A 591 6.04 11.72 -20.36
N ALA A 592 7.12 11.40 -21.08
CA ALA A 592 8.46 11.45 -20.50
C ALA A 592 8.81 12.80 -19.90
N PHE A 593 8.47 13.90 -20.60
CA PHE A 593 8.76 15.24 -20.14
C PHE A 593 7.93 15.67 -18.93
N LYS A 594 6.64 15.32 -18.91
CA LYS A 594 5.71 15.73 -17.85
C LYS A 594 5.87 14.88 -16.59
N GLU A 595 6.10 13.57 -16.75
CA GLU A 595 6.15 12.63 -15.64
C GLU A 595 7.54 12.51 -14.99
N TRP A 596 8.61 12.99 -15.65
CA TRP A 596 10.00 12.84 -15.17
C TRP A 596 10.18 13.34 -13.73
N LYS A 597 9.71 14.54 -13.44
CA LYS A 597 9.86 15.16 -12.12
C LYS A 597 9.13 14.39 -11.02
N GLY A 598 7.98 13.80 -11.34
CA GLY A 598 7.18 13.00 -10.41
C GLY A 598 7.74 11.59 -10.16
N HIS A 599 8.80 11.17 -10.90
CA HIS A 599 9.34 9.81 -10.84
C HIS A 599 10.86 9.75 -10.59
N ASP A 600 11.56 10.89 -10.57
CA ASP A 600 13.02 10.89 -10.31
C ASP A 600 13.32 10.77 -8.82
N ARG A 601 13.38 9.52 -8.34
CA ARG A 601 13.68 9.17 -6.94
C ARG A 601 15.16 8.96 -6.68
N SER A 602 16.03 9.25 -7.64
CA SER A 602 17.46 8.94 -7.59
C SER A 602 18.22 9.56 -6.42
N THR A 603 17.63 10.54 -5.75
CA THR A 603 18.24 11.25 -4.61
C THR A 603 17.44 11.10 -3.31
N LYS A 604 16.36 10.33 -3.29
CA LYS A 604 15.46 10.18 -2.14
C LYS A 604 15.99 9.15 -1.15
N LEU A 605 16.09 9.52 0.13
CA LEU A 605 16.47 8.65 1.24
C LEU A 605 15.49 8.73 2.42
N THR A 606 14.33 9.39 2.23
CA THR A 606 13.40 9.69 3.32
C THR A 606 12.93 8.47 4.11
N PRO A 607 12.51 7.33 3.51
CA PRO A 607 12.03 6.18 4.30
C PRO A 607 13.09 5.56 5.20
N HIS A 608 14.31 5.39 4.69
CA HIS A 608 15.46 4.89 5.46
C HIS A 608 15.82 5.83 6.62
N ASP A 609 16.02 7.13 6.33
CA ASP A 609 16.47 8.08 7.35
C ASP A 609 15.37 8.30 8.43
N MET A 610 14.08 8.20 8.04
CA MET A 610 12.98 8.23 9.01
C MET A 610 13.02 7.01 9.95
N ALA A 611 13.18 5.81 9.41
CA ALA A 611 13.33 4.59 10.21
C ALA A 611 14.55 4.66 11.13
N TYR A 612 15.68 5.14 10.61
CA TYR A 612 16.87 5.42 11.41
C TYR A 612 16.56 6.36 12.58
N ASN A 613 15.83 7.45 12.34
CA ASN A 613 15.51 8.45 13.36
C ASN A 613 14.60 7.87 14.46
N PHE A 614 13.66 7.01 14.13
CA PHE A 614 12.88 6.27 15.13
C PHE A 614 13.78 5.40 16.01
N LEU A 615 14.64 4.59 15.38
CA LEU A 615 15.51 3.66 16.11
C LEU A 615 16.53 4.36 16.99
N ILE A 616 17.13 5.47 16.51
CA ILE A 616 18.13 6.21 17.27
C ILE A 616 17.52 7.02 18.42
N SER A 617 16.23 7.38 18.33
CA SER A 617 15.47 8.01 19.40
C SER A 617 15.18 7.06 20.56
N CYS A 618 15.23 5.73 20.32
CA CYS A 618 14.95 4.74 21.35
C CYS A 618 16.13 4.55 22.31
N PRO A 619 15.90 4.45 23.62
CA PRO A 619 16.90 3.96 24.55
C PRO A 619 17.37 2.54 24.20
N LYS A 620 18.47 2.10 24.80
CA LYS A 620 18.99 0.74 24.58
C LYS A 620 17.99 -0.33 25.00
N ASN A 621 17.85 -1.41 24.21
CA ASN A 621 16.94 -2.52 24.46
C ASN A 621 15.44 -2.14 24.56
N ALA A 622 15.04 -1.03 24.00
CA ALA A 622 13.65 -0.55 24.06
C ALA A 622 12.67 -1.53 23.42
N ILE A 623 11.43 -1.48 23.89
CA ILE A 623 10.24 -2.00 23.22
C ILE A 623 9.61 -0.80 22.50
N LEU A 624 9.57 -0.84 21.17
CA LEU A 624 9.01 0.22 20.35
C LEU A 624 7.69 -0.22 19.74
N PHE A 625 6.58 0.35 20.23
CA PHE A 625 5.27 0.18 19.62
C PHE A 625 5.12 1.06 18.38
N THR A 626 4.68 0.45 17.28
CA THR A 626 4.42 1.09 15.99
C THR A 626 2.99 0.81 15.55
N TYR A 627 2.49 1.60 14.58
CA TYR A 627 1.14 1.41 14.06
C TYR A 627 1.13 1.61 12.54
N GLY A 628 0.89 0.53 11.79
CA GLY A 628 0.80 0.56 10.34
C GLY A 628 2.12 0.31 9.62
N ASP A 629 2.01 0.27 8.27
CA ASP A 629 3.05 -0.26 7.39
C ASP A 629 4.26 0.68 7.26
N ASN A 630 4.01 1.99 7.10
CA ASN A 630 5.07 2.97 6.87
C ASN A 630 6.03 3.12 8.05
N ASP A 631 5.49 3.07 9.28
CA ASP A 631 6.33 3.08 10.49
C ASP A 631 7.10 1.77 10.63
N THR A 632 6.44 0.62 10.37
CA THR A 632 6.94 -0.70 10.74
C THR A 632 7.90 -1.27 9.71
N TYR A 633 7.55 -1.24 8.42
CA TYR A 633 8.29 -1.98 7.40
C TYR A 633 9.65 -1.35 7.07
N SER A 634 9.75 -0.04 7.15
CA SER A 634 11.03 0.65 7.03
C SER A 634 11.96 0.36 8.22
N LEU A 635 11.41 0.22 9.44
CA LEU A 635 12.16 -0.20 10.63
C LEU A 635 12.64 -1.64 10.52
N TRP A 636 11.81 -2.55 10.00
CA TRP A 636 12.25 -3.93 9.74
C TRP A 636 13.38 -3.97 8.73
N TYR A 637 13.32 -3.15 7.68
CA TYR A 637 14.41 -3.06 6.71
C TYR A 637 15.72 -2.61 7.38
N ASP A 638 15.70 -1.56 8.17
CA ASP A 638 16.89 -1.06 8.87
C ASP A 638 17.51 -2.13 9.80
N GLN A 639 16.67 -2.90 10.51
CA GLN A 639 17.16 -3.97 11.40
C GLN A 639 17.60 -5.22 10.65
N GLU A 640 16.78 -5.72 9.73
CA GLU A 640 16.97 -7.01 9.06
C GLU A 640 18.06 -6.97 7.99
N VAL A 641 18.22 -5.83 7.33
CA VAL A 641 19.17 -5.68 6.22
C VAL A 641 20.42 -4.92 6.64
N GLU A 642 20.27 -3.75 7.25
CA GLU A 642 21.41 -2.90 7.60
C GLU A 642 21.96 -3.18 9.01
N GLY A 643 21.19 -3.87 9.86
CA GLY A 643 21.63 -4.21 11.24
C GLY A 643 21.62 -3.00 12.18
N ILE A 644 20.78 -1.99 11.90
CA ILE A 644 20.66 -0.78 12.71
C ILE A 644 19.81 -1.09 13.94
N ARG A 645 20.36 -0.88 15.15
CA ARG A 645 19.67 -1.05 16.42
C ARG A 645 18.87 -2.37 16.54
N PRO A 646 19.50 -3.53 16.30
CA PRO A 646 18.83 -4.84 16.39
C PRO A 646 18.46 -5.22 17.84
N ASP A 647 18.86 -4.41 18.82
CA ASP A 647 18.48 -4.50 20.23
C ASP A 647 17.05 -4.00 20.51
N VAL A 648 16.53 -3.09 19.72
CA VAL A 648 15.18 -2.56 19.85
C VAL A 648 14.16 -3.57 19.34
N ARG A 649 13.13 -3.88 20.14
CA ARG A 649 12.03 -4.74 19.71
C ARG A 649 10.92 -3.91 19.09
N ILE A 650 10.73 -4.05 17.81
CA ILE A 650 9.60 -3.43 17.08
C ILE A 650 8.35 -4.28 17.30
N VAL A 651 7.26 -3.65 17.74
CA VAL A 651 5.95 -4.28 17.98
C VAL A 651 4.89 -3.51 17.20
N CYS A 652 4.45 -4.08 16.09
CA CYS A 652 3.38 -3.51 15.26
C CYS A 652 2.01 -3.82 15.88
N LEU A 653 1.30 -2.81 16.38
CA LEU A 653 0.01 -2.99 17.06
C LEU A 653 -1.06 -3.56 16.13
N SER A 654 -1.08 -3.18 14.85
CA SER A 654 -2.03 -3.74 13.88
C SER A 654 -1.87 -5.25 13.67
N LEU A 655 -0.68 -5.81 13.93
CA LEU A 655 -0.41 -7.25 13.90
C LEU A 655 -0.54 -7.91 15.28
N PHE A 656 -0.48 -7.13 16.34
CA PHE A 656 -0.39 -7.65 17.72
C PHE A 656 -1.70 -8.27 18.23
N SER A 657 -2.80 -8.10 17.52
CA SER A 657 -4.04 -8.84 17.73
C SER A 657 -3.99 -10.29 17.20
N GLY A 658 -2.98 -10.65 16.40
CA GLY A 658 -2.77 -12.01 15.90
C GLY A 658 -2.02 -12.88 16.91
N ASP A 659 -2.57 -14.06 17.22
CA ASP A 659 -1.96 -15.05 18.12
C ASP A 659 -0.56 -15.47 17.69
N TRP A 660 -0.33 -15.64 16.39
CA TRP A 660 0.97 -15.94 15.80
C TRP A 660 2.00 -14.84 16.06
N TYR A 661 1.58 -13.57 16.10
CA TYR A 661 2.49 -12.44 16.31
C TYR A 661 2.83 -12.28 17.80
N ILE A 662 1.86 -12.48 18.70
CA ILE A 662 2.12 -12.56 20.16
C ILE A 662 3.13 -13.68 20.43
N HIS A 663 2.92 -14.87 19.85
CA HIS A 663 3.85 -15.99 19.99
C HIS A 663 5.27 -15.66 19.45
N GLN A 664 5.33 -14.93 18.33
CA GLN A 664 6.61 -14.45 17.78
C GLN A 664 7.31 -13.48 18.73
N MET A 665 6.59 -12.60 19.41
CA MET A 665 7.14 -11.65 20.38
C MET A 665 7.68 -12.32 21.64
N GLN A 666 7.20 -13.51 22.01
CA GLN A 666 7.72 -14.33 23.11
C GLN A 666 9.05 -15.01 22.79
N ARG A 667 9.61 -14.84 21.59
CA ARG A 667 10.90 -15.41 21.17
C ARG A 667 11.99 -14.34 21.09
N LYS A 668 13.25 -14.77 21.15
CA LYS A 668 14.37 -13.92 20.78
C LYS A 668 14.29 -13.57 19.29
N MET A 669 14.47 -12.31 18.93
CA MET A 669 14.55 -11.82 17.56
C MET A 669 15.76 -10.92 17.40
N ASN A 670 16.61 -11.17 16.42
CA ASN A 670 17.86 -10.44 16.26
C ASN A 670 18.68 -10.41 17.59
N ALA A 671 19.09 -9.23 18.04
CA ALA A 671 19.77 -9.04 19.34
C ALA A 671 18.80 -8.79 20.50
N SER A 672 17.48 -8.66 20.23
CA SER A 672 16.47 -8.37 21.23
C SER A 672 15.99 -9.63 21.96
N ALA A 673 15.99 -9.60 23.28
CA ALA A 673 15.45 -10.67 24.13
C ALA A 673 13.93 -10.84 23.92
N PRO A 674 13.35 -12.00 24.31
CA PRO A 674 11.89 -12.16 24.36
C PRO A 674 11.21 -11.01 25.11
N LEU A 675 10.01 -10.63 24.67
CA LEU A 675 9.20 -9.67 25.44
C LEU A 675 8.67 -10.34 26.73
N PRO A 676 8.42 -9.54 27.77
CA PRO A 676 7.89 -10.06 29.03
C PRO A 676 6.39 -10.38 28.94
N ILE A 677 6.01 -11.20 27.98
CA ILE A 677 4.66 -11.71 27.78
C ILE A 677 4.57 -13.05 28.48
N THR A 678 3.81 -13.10 29.56
CA THR A 678 3.71 -14.27 30.46
C THR A 678 2.59 -15.23 30.07
N MET A 679 1.62 -14.77 29.29
CA MET A 679 0.49 -15.59 28.85
C MET A 679 0.95 -16.82 28.08
N PRO A 680 0.50 -18.04 28.46
CA PRO A 680 0.66 -19.22 27.64
C PRO A 680 -0.30 -19.18 26.45
N PHE A 681 0.01 -19.93 25.39
CA PHE A 681 -0.72 -19.90 24.11
C PHE A 681 -2.23 -20.13 24.24
N ASP A 682 -2.65 -21.01 25.15
CA ASP A 682 -4.08 -21.32 25.39
C ASP A 682 -4.90 -20.12 25.88
N LYS A 683 -4.25 -19.07 26.43
CA LYS A 683 -4.91 -17.87 26.93
C LYS A 683 -5.17 -16.81 25.85
N TYR A 684 -4.42 -16.83 24.76
CA TYR A 684 -4.52 -15.83 23.68
C TYR A 684 -4.72 -16.41 22.27
N LYS A 685 -4.81 -17.73 22.12
CA LYS A 685 -5.16 -18.34 20.82
C LYS A 685 -6.46 -17.77 20.28
N THR A 686 -6.62 -17.78 18.98
CA THR A 686 -7.83 -17.33 18.28
C THR A 686 -9.07 -18.00 18.87
N GLY A 687 -10.14 -17.22 19.10
CA GLY A 687 -11.35 -17.65 19.80
C GLY A 687 -11.24 -17.64 21.33
N THR A 688 -10.11 -17.14 21.89
CA THR A 688 -9.91 -17.02 23.33
C THR A 688 -9.50 -15.61 23.65
N ARG A 689 -10.32 -14.88 24.41
CA ARG A 689 -10.08 -13.48 24.80
C ARG A 689 -9.79 -12.55 23.63
N ASP A 690 -10.43 -12.75 22.49
CA ASP A 690 -10.29 -11.89 21.32
C ASP A 690 -10.75 -10.48 21.62
N VAL A 691 -11.81 -10.35 22.44
CA VAL A 691 -12.35 -9.13 22.99
C VAL A 691 -12.74 -9.35 24.44
N ILE A 692 -12.37 -8.44 25.34
CA ILE A 692 -12.70 -8.46 26.76
C ILE A 692 -13.47 -7.18 27.07
N TYR A 693 -14.78 -7.28 27.22
CA TYR A 693 -15.65 -6.14 27.48
C TYR A 693 -15.49 -5.59 28.90
N PHE A 694 -15.61 -4.28 29.03
CA PHE A 694 -15.66 -3.62 30.33
C PHE A 694 -17.00 -3.89 31.02
N ASN A 695 -16.92 -4.38 32.24
CA ASN A 695 -18.05 -4.52 33.15
C ASN A 695 -17.63 -3.99 34.54
N ASP A 696 -18.11 -2.82 34.89
CA ASP A 696 -17.68 -2.09 36.07
C ASP A 696 -17.97 -2.86 37.38
N ALA A 697 -16.91 -3.37 37.97
CA ALA A 697 -17.00 -4.05 39.27
C ALA A 697 -17.04 -3.04 40.47
N LYS A 698 -17.11 -1.72 40.17
CA LYS A 698 -17.19 -0.61 41.17
C LYS A 698 -16.03 -0.63 42.16
N ILE A 699 -14.84 -0.99 41.70
CA ILE A 699 -13.63 -1.00 42.49
C ILE A 699 -13.19 0.46 42.72
N PRO A 700 -13.03 0.89 43.99
CA PRO A 700 -12.61 2.25 44.28
C PRO A 700 -11.14 2.46 43.95
N GLY A 701 -10.83 3.57 43.25
CA GLY A 701 -9.45 3.95 42.93
C GLY A 701 -8.84 3.14 41.80
N SER A 702 -7.52 3.16 41.72
CA SER A 702 -6.74 2.48 40.68
C SER A 702 -6.22 1.12 41.17
N VAL A 703 -6.20 0.11 40.33
CA VAL A 703 -5.79 -1.26 40.66
C VAL A 703 -4.44 -1.56 39.99
N GLU A 704 -3.57 -2.32 40.64
CA GLU A 704 -2.32 -2.77 40.05
C GLU A 704 -2.55 -3.46 38.71
N ALA A 705 -1.80 -3.04 37.73
CA ALA A 705 -1.92 -3.57 36.37
C ALA A 705 -1.78 -5.10 36.34
N LYS A 706 -0.90 -5.65 37.20
CA LYS A 706 -0.71 -7.09 37.34
C LYS A 706 -1.96 -7.79 37.89
N ASP A 707 -2.61 -7.22 38.90
CA ASP A 707 -3.80 -7.85 39.52
C ASP A 707 -4.98 -7.86 38.53
N VAL A 708 -5.13 -6.78 37.73
CA VAL A 708 -6.13 -6.75 36.68
C VAL A 708 -5.81 -7.76 35.59
N PHE A 709 -4.54 -7.85 35.18
CA PHE A 709 -4.09 -8.85 34.19
C PHE A 709 -4.35 -10.28 34.68
N ASP A 710 -3.98 -10.61 35.89
CA ASP A 710 -4.20 -11.93 36.51
C ASP A 710 -5.70 -12.27 36.58
N PHE A 711 -6.54 -11.28 36.90
CA PHE A 711 -8.00 -11.43 36.90
C PHE A 711 -8.56 -11.76 35.53
N ILE A 712 -8.22 -10.99 34.50
CA ILE A 712 -8.79 -11.16 33.13
C ILE A 712 -8.24 -12.39 32.39
N THR A 713 -7.11 -12.92 32.83
CA THR A 713 -6.51 -14.15 32.27
C THR A 713 -6.84 -15.41 33.07
N SER A 714 -7.48 -15.28 34.22
CA SER A 714 -7.92 -16.41 35.06
C SER A 714 -9.04 -17.22 34.41
N ASP A 715 -9.03 -18.53 34.67
CA ASP A 715 -10.13 -19.43 34.30
C ASP A 715 -11.14 -19.63 35.44
N ASP A 716 -10.94 -19.01 36.60
CA ASP A 716 -11.85 -19.07 37.72
C ASP A 716 -13.24 -18.51 37.30
N PRO A 717 -14.32 -19.26 37.56
CA PRO A 717 -15.68 -18.76 37.22
C PRO A 717 -16.02 -17.40 37.83
N ARG A 718 -15.42 -17.03 38.96
CA ARG A 718 -15.61 -15.74 39.61
C ARG A 718 -15.05 -14.56 38.81
N THR A 719 -14.15 -14.79 37.86
CA THR A 719 -13.59 -13.77 36.96
C THR A 719 -14.37 -13.65 35.67
N LYS A 720 -15.51 -14.30 35.57
CA LYS A 720 -16.34 -14.36 34.35
C LYS A 720 -17.73 -13.82 34.61
N VAL A 721 -18.36 -13.35 33.57
CA VAL A 721 -19.75 -12.87 33.57
C VAL A 721 -20.51 -13.54 32.43
N THR A 722 -21.79 -13.83 32.67
CA THR A 722 -22.69 -14.33 31.62
C THR A 722 -23.29 -13.14 30.89
N TYR A 723 -23.01 -13.05 29.58
CA TYR A 723 -23.58 -12.02 28.71
C TYR A 723 -24.99 -12.37 28.23
N GLN A 724 -25.68 -11.43 27.62
CA GLN A 724 -27.04 -11.64 27.11
C GLN A 724 -27.11 -12.72 26.01
N SER A 725 -26.01 -12.94 25.31
CA SER A 725 -25.84 -14.05 24.35
C SER A 725 -25.82 -15.44 24.99
N GLY A 726 -25.68 -15.53 26.32
CA GLY A 726 -25.47 -16.78 27.06
C GLY A 726 -24.01 -17.17 27.24
N ASP A 727 -23.08 -16.44 26.63
CA ASP A 727 -21.64 -16.69 26.76
C ASP A 727 -21.11 -16.34 28.15
N VAL A 728 -20.22 -17.16 28.66
CA VAL A 728 -19.54 -16.97 29.95
C VAL A 728 -18.08 -16.57 29.68
N LEU A 729 -17.82 -15.25 29.68
CA LEU A 729 -16.53 -14.70 29.28
C LEU A 729 -15.88 -13.89 30.41
N ASN A 730 -14.54 -13.80 30.39
CA ASN A 730 -13.80 -12.87 31.23
C ASN A 730 -14.21 -11.42 30.88
N TYR A 731 -14.13 -10.53 31.85
CA TYR A 731 -14.44 -9.11 31.67
C TYR A 731 -13.36 -8.22 32.29
N LEU A 732 -13.27 -6.98 31.83
CA LEU A 732 -12.41 -5.95 32.39
C LEU A 732 -13.14 -5.33 33.60
N PRO A 733 -12.63 -5.51 34.83
CA PRO A 733 -13.35 -5.07 36.05
C PRO A 733 -13.21 -3.59 36.34
N THR A 734 -12.15 -2.95 35.85
CA THR A 734 -11.87 -1.50 35.99
C THR A 734 -11.10 -0.98 34.80
N LYS A 735 -11.26 0.31 34.51
CA LYS A 735 -10.45 1.05 33.52
C LYS A 735 -9.27 1.81 34.14
N ASN A 736 -9.20 1.86 35.47
CA ASN A 736 -8.21 2.61 36.22
C ASN A 736 -7.08 1.68 36.66
N PHE A 737 -5.92 1.87 36.07
CA PHE A 737 -4.72 1.06 36.34
C PHE A 737 -3.70 1.84 37.15
N LYS A 738 -2.85 1.15 37.84
CA LYS A 738 -1.64 1.69 38.44
C LYS A 738 -0.46 0.75 38.38
N LEU A 739 0.74 1.33 38.48
CA LEU A 739 1.99 0.64 38.77
C LEU A 739 2.65 1.31 39.96
N THR A 740 2.93 0.54 40.99
CA THR A 740 3.71 1.00 42.17
C THR A 740 5.19 1.10 41.75
N ILE A 741 5.81 2.24 42.00
CA ILE A 741 7.15 2.57 41.52
C ILE A 741 8.14 2.57 42.67
N ASN A 742 9.29 1.95 42.47
CA ASN A 742 10.44 2.09 43.36
C ASN A 742 11.51 2.96 42.65
N PRO A 743 11.69 4.22 43.07
CA PRO A 743 12.64 5.13 42.45
C PRO A 743 14.11 4.61 42.47
N ASP A 744 14.49 3.85 43.48
CA ASP A 744 15.84 3.30 43.61
C ASP A 744 16.10 2.22 42.53
N GLU A 745 15.09 1.40 42.24
CA GLU A 745 15.17 0.41 41.19
C GLU A 745 15.26 1.07 39.79
N LEU A 746 14.54 2.18 39.58
CA LEU A 746 14.63 2.93 38.32
C LEU A 746 16.04 3.51 38.06
N VAL A 747 16.68 4.05 39.12
CA VAL A 747 18.07 4.52 39.05
C VAL A 747 19.01 3.35 38.76
N LYS A 748 18.87 2.25 39.49
CA LYS A 748 19.69 1.05 39.30
C LYS A 748 19.57 0.45 37.90
N LYS A 749 18.39 0.49 37.30
CA LYS A 749 18.10 0.03 35.93
C LYS A 749 18.43 1.05 34.85
N GLY A 750 18.84 2.27 35.25
CA GLY A 750 19.19 3.34 34.31
C GLY A 750 18.01 3.94 33.55
N VAL A 751 16.79 3.78 34.06
CA VAL A 751 15.58 4.43 33.50
C VAL A 751 15.61 5.94 33.72
N ILE A 752 16.14 6.34 34.89
CA ILE A 752 16.37 7.72 35.29
C ILE A 752 17.77 7.89 35.90
N THR A 753 18.23 9.13 35.98
CA THR A 753 19.47 9.49 36.69
C THR A 753 19.19 9.74 38.19
N ALA A 754 20.23 9.69 39.01
CA ALA A 754 20.10 9.84 40.46
C ALA A 754 19.50 11.20 40.88
N ASP A 755 19.82 12.28 40.17
CA ASP A 755 19.28 13.61 40.34
C ASP A 755 17.78 13.73 39.97
N GLN A 756 17.29 12.86 39.08
CA GLN A 756 15.89 12.81 38.71
C GLN A 756 14.99 12.06 39.70
N LYS A 757 15.57 11.36 40.69
CA LYS A 757 14.85 10.53 41.64
C LYS A 757 13.70 11.28 42.34
N GLY A 758 13.89 12.54 42.71
CA GLY A 758 12.87 13.36 43.35
C GLY A 758 11.66 13.71 42.49
N ARG A 759 11.78 13.56 41.16
CA ARG A 759 10.69 13.79 40.20
C ARG A 759 9.80 12.57 40.00
N VAL A 760 10.22 11.39 40.42
CA VAL A 760 9.48 10.13 40.23
C VAL A 760 8.23 10.09 41.09
N ALA A 761 7.12 9.64 40.54
CA ALA A 761 5.90 9.36 41.29
C ALA A 761 6.05 8.04 42.08
N ASP A 762 5.50 7.97 43.27
CA ASP A 762 5.45 6.72 44.02
C ASP A 762 4.53 5.68 43.35
N THR A 763 3.55 6.19 42.63
CA THR A 763 2.58 5.40 41.88
C THR A 763 2.28 6.08 40.54
N MET A 764 2.36 5.33 39.46
CA MET A 764 1.93 5.76 38.14
C MET A 764 0.49 5.28 37.92
N GLU A 765 -0.45 6.24 37.80
CA GLU A 765 -1.87 5.94 37.63
C GLU A 765 -2.34 6.42 36.27
N TRP A 766 -3.10 5.58 35.53
CA TRP A 766 -3.68 5.96 34.26
C TRP A 766 -5.05 5.33 34.01
N LYS A 767 -5.78 5.90 33.07
CA LYS A 767 -7.12 5.45 32.73
C LYS A 767 -7.19 5.03 31.26
N PHE A 768 -7.66 3.82 31.00
CA PHE A 768 -8.00 3.36 29.67
C PHE A 768 -9.35 3.94 29.21
N SER A 769 -9.40 4.53 28.02
CA SER A 769 -10.61 5.18 27.50
C SER A 769 -11.60 4.23 26.84
N GLY A 770 -11.14 3.07 26.36
CA GLY A 770 -11.95 2.10 25.62
C GLY A 770 -13.02 1.39 26.48
N ASN A 771 -14.01 0.79 25.84
CA ASN A 771 -15.04 -0.01 26.48
C ASN A 771 -14.77 -1.52 26.40
N TYR A 772 -13.69 -1.92 25.75
CA TYR A 772 -13.21 -3.28 25.66
C TYR A 772 -11.70 -3.29 25.42
N LEU A 773 -11.05 -4.39 25.79
CA LEU A 773 -9.68 -4.68 25.40
C LEU A 773 -9.70 -5.68 24.23
N THR A 774 -8.90 -5.41 23.24
CA THR A 774 -8.53 -6.37 22.18
C THR A 774 -7.25 -7.11 22.57
N LYS A 775 -6.85 -8.13 21.83
CA LYS A 775 -5.64 -8.93 22.15
C LYS A 775 -4.35 -8.11 22.22
N ASP A 776 -4.20 -7.12 21.35
CA ASP A 776 -3.06 -6.19 21.39
C ASP A 776 -3.01 -5.40 22.71
N HIS A 777 -4.16 -4.91 23.18
CA HIS A 777 -4.27 -4.27 24.48
C HIS A 777 -3.95 -5.24 25.64
N LEU A 778 -4.46 -6.48 25.54
CA LEU A 778 -4.17 -7.51 26.54
C LEU A 778 -2.68 -7.85 26.61
N ALA A 779 -2.03 -8.02 25.47
CA ALA A 779 -0.60 -8.29 25.38
C ALA A 779 0.23 -7.07 25.83
N MET A 780 -0.21 -5.85 25.53
CA MET A 780 0.42 -4.62 26.03
C MET A 780 0.30 -4.53 27.56
N LEU A 781 -0.86 -4.85 28.12
CA LEU A 781 -1.07 -4.90 29.57
C LEU A 781 -0.16 -5.95 30.22
N ASP A 782 0.01 -7.12 29.62
CA ASP A 782 0.95 -8.16 30.08
C ASP A 782 2.38 -7.62 30.14
N ILE A 783 2.83 -6.96 29.06
CA ILE A 783 4.15 -6.32 29.02
C ILE A 783 4.28 -5.27 30.14
N LEU A 784 3.31 -4.37 30.31
CA LEU A 784 3.38 -3.33 31.34
C LEU A 784 3.40 -3.92 32.74
N ALA A 785 2.60 -4.97 33.00
CA ALA A 785 2.51 -5.65 34.29
C ALA A 785 3.78 -6.42 34.70
N HIS A 786 4.54 -6.93 33.71
CA HIS A 786 5.66 -7.84 33.99
C HIS A 786 7.03 -7.31 33.52
N ASN A 787 7.07 -6.14 32.87
CA ASN A 787 8.33 -5.55 32.40
C ASN A 787 9.25 -5.09 33.55
N ASN A 788 8.69 -4.76 34.72
CA ASN A 788 9.45 -4.28 35.89
C ASN A 788 10.50 -3.21 35.54
N TRP A 789 10.28 -2.40 34.55
CA TRP A 789 11.23 -1.40 34.01
C TRP A 789 12.56 -1.96 33.52
N ASP A 790 12.64 -3.26 33.20
CA ASP A 790 13.86 -3.90 32.68
C ASP A 790 14.15 -3.44 31.24
N ARG A 791 13.10 -3.06 30.52
CA ARG A 791 13.19 -2.54 29.16
C ARG A 791 12.41 -1.22 29.02
N PRO A 792 12.99 -0.18 28.43
CA PRO A 792 12.28 1.03 28.10
C PRO A 792 11.10 0.74 27.17
N VAL A 793 9.96 1.39 27.42
CA VAL A 793 8.74 1.30 26.59
C VAL A 793 8.60 2.59 25.80
N CYS A 794 8.53 2.49 24.49
CA CYS A 794 8.44 3.62 23.57
C CYS A 794 7.29 3.43 22.59
N PHE A 795 6.72 4.55 22.14
CA PHE A 795 5.70 4.62 21.09
C PHE A 795 6.19 5.55 19.99
N THR A 796 5.90 5.24 18.72
CA THR A 796 6.26 6.14 17.60
C THR A 796 5.50 7.46 17.68
N ALA A 797 6.15 8.57 17.31
CA ALA A 797 5.54 9.91 17.31
C ALA A 797 4.45 10.09 16.25
N THR A 798 4.33 9.17 15.32
CA THR A 798 3.28 9.09 14.29
C THR A 798 2.01 8.40 14.77
N MET A 799 2.05 7.76 15.96
CA MET A 799 0.93 7.03 16.53
C MET A 799 -0.07 7.98 17.18
N GLY A 800 -1.37 7.73 16.94
CA GLY A 800 -2.45 8.46 17.59
C GLY A 800 -2.54 8.17 19.09
N PRO A 801 -2.99 9.15 19.89
CA PRO A 801 -3.11 9.01 21.34
C PRO A 801 -3.97 7.83 21.79
N GLU A 802 -4.99 7.46 21.01
CA GLU A 802 -5.90 6.35 21.28
C GLU A 802 -5.18 4.99 21.34
N SER A 803 -4.06 4.85 20.65
CA SER A 803 -3.26 3.61 20.62
C SER A 803 -2.23 3.52 21.76
N MET A 804 -2.11 4.56 22.59
CA MET A 804 -1.12 4.63 23.67
C MET A 804 -1.66 4.14 25.04
N PHE A 805 -2.73 3.40 25.06
CA PHE A 805 -3.30 2.72 26.22
C PHE A 805 -3.62 3.66 27.42
N GLY A 806 -3.79 4.96 27.19
CA GLY A 806 -4.02 5.95 28.25
C GLY A 806 -2.76 6.43 28.98
N LEU A 807 -1.57 6.05 28.48
CA LEU A 807 -0.28 6.36 29.11
C LEU A 807 0.26 7.76 28.80
N GLN A 808 -0.43 8.57 27.98
CA GLN A 808 0.01 9.91 27.55
C GLN A 808 0.53 10.81 28.69
N PRO A 809 -0.04 10.80 29.91
CA PRO A 809 0.47 11.64 30.99
C PRO A 809 1.93 11.35 31.37
N TYR A 810 2.44 10.16 31.09
CA TYR A 810 3.79 9.69 31.44
C TYR A 810 4.70 9.53 30.23
N LEU A 811 4.27 9.96 29.04
CA LEU A 811 5.04 9.88 27.81
C LEU A 811 5.84 11.18 27.59
N TYR A 812 7.15 11.03 27.44
CA TYR A 812 8.09 12.11 27.18
C TYR A 812 8.69 11.95 25.79
N LYS A 813 8.60 13.01 24.96
CA LYS A 813 9.15 12.99 23.62
C LYS A 813 10.66 13.11 23.66
N GLU A 814 11.35 12.17 22.99
CA GLU A 814 12.82 12.11 22.91
C GLU A 814 13.33 12.09 21.44
N GLY A 815 12.58 12.68 20.56
CA GLY A 815 12.79 12.70 19.13
C GLY A 815 11.56 12.18 18.37
N PHE A 816 11.70 11.08 17.63
CA PHE A 816 10.58 10.45 16.92
C PHE A 816 9.83 9.41 17.77
N VAL A 817 10.14 9.33 19.06
CA VAL A 817 9.44 8.43 19.98
C VAL A 817 8.98 9.17 21.23
N TYR A 818 7.92 8.64 21.82
CA TYR A 818 7.49 8.93 23.17
C TYR A 818 7.98 7.83 24.09
N HIS A 819 8.80 8.17 25.05
CA HIS A 819 9.36 7.25 26.06
C HIS A 819 8.52 7.30 27.34
N LEU A 820 8.12 6.15 27.86
CA LEU A 820 7.37 6.02 29.11
C LEU A 820 8.29 6.25 30.30
N ILE A 821 8.12 7.38 31.00
CA ILE A 821 8.90 7.75 32.20
C ILE A 821 7.93 8.11 33.32
N PRO A 822 8.01 7.48 34.52
CA PRO A 822 7.02 7.64 35.57
C PRO A 822 7.27 8.89 36.44
N PHE A 823 7.41 10.08 35.84
CA PHE A 823 7.55 11.31 36.58
C PHE A 823 6.22 11.79 37.13
N LYS A 824 6.27 12.52 38.25
CA LYS A 824 5.12 13.20 38.86
C LYS A 824 4.44 14.10 37.86
N GLN A 825 3.11 14.10 37.84
CA GLN A 825 2.35 15.02 36.99
C GLN A 825 2.36 16.40 37.63
N GLU A 826 2.73 17.42 36.85
CA GLU A 826 2.67 18.82 37.29
C GLU A 826 1.27 19.37 37.01
N LYS A 827 0.71 20.15 37.96
CA LYS A 827 -0.61 20.78 37.83
C LYS A 827 -0.68 21.85 36.72
N THR A 828 0.49 22.31 36.26
CA THR A 828 0.66 23.35 35.24
C THR A 828 0.80 22.80 33.82
N ASP A 829 0.71 21.46 33.63
CA ASP A 829 0.77 20.90 32.30
C ASP A 829 -0.50 21.30 31.53
N GLU A 830 -0.34 22.20 30.56
CA GLU A 830 -1.40 22.56 29.63
C GLU A 830 -1.87 21.32 28.86
N GLN A 831 -3.19 21.13 28.84
CA GLN A 831 -3.77 20.02 28.06
C GLN A 831 -3.40 20.20 26.59
N GLY A 832 -2.55 19.28 26.07
CA GLY A 832 -2.19 19.22 24.65
C GLY A 832 -0.74 19.53 24.28
N ALA A 833 0.08 20.08 25.19
CA ALA A 833 1.51 20.25 24.92
C ALA A 833 2.26 18.92 25.12
N ALA A 834 3.09 18.51 24.14
CA ALA A 834 3.92 17.32 24.28
C ALA A 834 4.98 17.56 25.38
N LYS A 835 5.03 16.67 26.36
CA LYS A 835 6.12 16.66 27.34
C LYS A 835 7.40 16.24 26.65
N THR A 836 8.48 16.97 26.85
CA THR A 836 9.77 16.69 26.22
C THR A 836 10.84 16.38 27.27
N ASN A 837 11.70 15.43 26.96
CA ASN A 837 12.99 15.28 27.62
C ASN A 837 14.00 16.08 26.78
N SER A 838 13.99 17.41 26.96
CA SER A 838 14.51 18.37 26.01
C SER A 838 15.99 18.18 25.67
N LEU A 839 16.85 17.87 26.63
CA LEU A 839 18.29 17.68 26.38
C LEU A 839 18.56 16.35 25.65
N VAL A 840 17.88 15.27 26.02
CA VAL A 840 17.97 13.99 25.29
C VAL A 840 17.43 14.15 23.88
N MET A 841 16.29 14.81 23.76
CA MET A 841 15.69 15.09 22.46
C MET A 841 16.59 15.97 21.59
N TYR A 842 17.26 16.99 22.18
CA TYR A 842 18.23 17.83 21.46
C TYR A 842 19.39 16.99 20.89
N ASP A 843 19.97 16.13 21.72
CA ASP A 843 21.06 15.26 21.28
C ASP A 843 20.63 14.31 20.14
N ASN A 844 19.43 13.74 20.24
CA ASN A 844 18.89 12.89 19.19
C ASN A 844 18.63 13.67 17.90
N VAL A 845 17.86 14.77 17.98
CA VAL A 845 17.32 15.51 16.82
C VAL A 845 18.39 16.36 16.13
N VAL A 846 19.23 17.06 16.88
CA VAL A 846 20.21 18.00 16.32
C VAL A 846 21.51 17.29 15.94
N ASN A 847 21.96 16.33 16.75
CA ASN A 847 23.30 15.73 16.59
C ASN A 847 23.27 14.38 15.84
N LYS A 848 22.16 13.59 15.94
CA LYS A 848 22.13 12.22 15.43
C LYS A 848 21.18 12.00 14.25
N PHE A 849 20.12 12.79 14.11
CA PHE A 849 19.12 12.62 13.05
C PHE A 849 19.74 12.76 11.68
N LYS A 850 19.20 11.97 10.76
CA LYS A 850 19.37 12.07 9.32
C LYS A 850 18.13 12.72 8.70
N PHE A 851 18.29 13.36 7.57
CA PHE A 851 17.24 14.21 6.99
C PHE A 851 16.78 13.76 5.61
N GLY A 852 17.08 12.53 5.19
CA GLY A 852 16.49 11.89 4.01
C GLY A 852 16.71 12.64 2.69
N ASN A 853 17.69 13.55 2.66
CA ASN A 853 17.88 14.49 1.55
C ASN A 853 16.68 15.41 1.29
N TYR A 854 15.81 15.68 2.27
CA TYR A 854 14.59 16.47 2.06
C TYR A 854 14.83 17.76 1.26
N LYS A 855 15.89 18.49 1.55
CA LYS A 855 16.20 19.77 0.87
C LYS A 855 16.68 19.61 -0.57
N THR A 856 17.25 18.47 -0.92
CA THR A 856 17.92 18.23 -2.21
C THR A 856 17.28 17.09 -3.00
N ALA A 857 16.30 16.40 -2.44
CA ALA A 857 15.56 15.36 -3.13
C ALA A 857 14.81 15.94 -4.33
N LYS A 858 14.96 15.30 -5.47
CA LYS A 858 14.28 15.71 -6.70
C LYS A 858 12.79 15.38 -6.67
N TYR A 859 12.42 14.42 -5.87
CA TYR A 859 11.05 13.99 -5.68
C TYR A 859 10.82 13.56 -4.22
N LEU A 860 9.72 14.00 -3.65
CA LEU A 860 9.20 13.55 -2.37
C LEU A 860 7.76 13.07 -2.59
N ASP A 861 7.45 11.86 -2.15
CA ASP A 861 6.10 11.31 -2.23
C ASP A 861 5.17 11.92 -1.17
N ASP A 862 3.88 11.62 -1.32
CA ASP A 862 2.84 12.11 -0.41
C ASP A 862 3.14 11.75 1.05
N VAL A 863 3.56 10.52 1.35
CA VAL A 863 3.89 10.09 2.72
C VAL A 863 5.06 10.90 3.29
N SER A 864 6.08 11.18 2.47
CA SER A 864 7.19 12.06 2.88
C SER A 864 6.70 13.46 3.24
N LEU A 865 5.76 14.02 2.48
CA LEU A 865 5.28 15.40 2.65
C LEU A 865 4.23 15.53 3.75
N THR A 866 3.19 14.71 3.72
CA THR A 866 2.02 14.87 4.62
C THR A 866 2.21 14.23 5.99
N GLN A 867 3.05 13.20 6.09
CA GLN A 867 3.27 12.50 7.35
C GLN A 867 4.61 12.87 7.99
N PHE A 868 5.72 12.62 7.30
CA PHE A 868 7.04 12.75 7.94
C PHE A 868 7.59 14.17 7.94
N TYR A 869 7.31 15.01 6.94
CA TYR A 869 7.66 16.43 7.00
C TYR A 869 6.94 17.12 8.17
N LEU A 870 5.64 16.87 8.32
CA LEU A 870 4.86 17.36 9.47
C LEU A 870 5.41 16.85 10.80
N THR A 871 5.77 15.55 10.87
CA THR A 871 6.38 14.97 12.09
C THR A 871 7.70 15.64 12.43
N MET A 872 8.52 16.00 11.42
CA MET A 872 9.73 16.79 11.64
C MET A 872 9.43 18.20 12.18
N GLU A 873 8.50 18.93 11.58
CA GLU A 873 8.11 20.26 12.07
C GLU A 873 7.62 20.22 13.50
N ILE A 874 6.70 19.28 13.83
CA ILE A 874 6.20 19.07 15.19
C ILE A 874 7.37 18.75 16.13
N THR A 875 8.31 17.92 15.71
CA THR A 875 9.43 17.49 16.56
C THR A 875 10.37 18.67 16.86
N PHE A 876 10.72 19.49 15.87
CA PHE A 876 11.56 20.66 16.09
C PHE A 876 10.84 21.76 16.89
N SER A 877 9.55 21.97 16.66
CA SER A 877 8.72 22.90 17.41
C SER A 877 8.63 22.50 18.90
N ASP A 878 8.32 21.21 19.17
CA ASP A 878 8.26 20.67 20.54
C ASP A 878 9.62 20.77 21.24
N LEU A 879 10.72 20.46 20.52
CA LEU A 879 12.08 20.59 21.02
C LEU A 879 12.40 22.04 21.42
N ALA A 880 12.13 23.01 20.53
CA ALA A 880 12.41 24.40 20.81
C ALA A 880 11.61 24.90 22.04
N ASN A 881 10.33 24.58 22.12
CA ASN A 881 9.48 24.95 23.24
C ASN A 881 9.92 24.28 24.56
N GLY A 882 10.29 22.99 24.50
CA GLY A 882 10.81 22.29 25.68
C GLY A 882 12.12 22.87 26.19
N LEU A 883 13.05 23.19 25.28
CA LEU A 883 14.33 23.81 25.63
C LEU A 883 14.14 25.21 26.22
N ILE A 884 13.19 26.01 25.73
CA ILE A 884 12.85 27.32 26.32
C ILE A 884 12.32 27.15 27.72
N LYS A 885 11.36 26.20 27.91
CA LYS A 885 10.78 25.90 29.23
C LYS A 885 11.85 25.46 30.23
N ASP A 886 12.82 24.67 29.79
CA ASP A 886 13.93 24.16 30.62
C ASP A 886 15.10 25.16 30.76
N GLY A 887 14.98 26.40 30.27
CA GLY A 887 15.98 27.47 30.43
C GLY A 887 17.17 27.42 29.45
N HIS A 888 17.01 26.77 28.30
CA HIS A 888 18.05 26.60 27.27
C HIS A 888 17.74 27.32 25.94
N PRO A 889 17.46 28.65 25.94
CA PRO A 889 17.00 29.37 24.73
C PRO A 889 18.00 29.32 23.56
N ASN A 890 19.31 29.31 23.86
CA ASN A 890 20.34 29.22 22.80
C ASN A 890 20.30 27.86 22.07
N LEU A 891 20.00 26.75 22.77
CA LEU A 891 19.83 25.45 22.16
C LEU A 891 18.55 25.40 21.32
N ALA A 892 17.48 26.05 21.78
CA ALA A 892 16.24 26.19 21.03
C ALA A 892 16.46 26.91 19.69
N LEU A 893 17.17 28.04 19.72
CA LEU A 893 17.50 28.77 18.50
C LEU A 893 18.37 27.93 17.54
N ASN A 894 19.36 27.21 18.07
CA ASN A 894 20.19 26.29 17.27
C ASN A 894 19.35 25.17 16.62
N ALA A 895 18.37 24.63 17.31
CA ALA A 895 17.46 23.65 16.76
C ALA A 895 16.64 24.22 15.59
N LEU A 896 16.09 25.43 15.71
CA LEU A 896 15.36 26.10 14.63
C LEU A 896 16.26 26.35 13.41
N HIS A 897 17.50 26.79 13.62
CA HIS A 897 18.48 26.94 12.53
C HIS A 897 18.83 25.61 11.87
N LYS A 898 18.92 24.52 12.64
CA LYS A 898 19.15 23.18 12.10
C LYS A 898 18.00 22.76 11.19
N PHE A 899 16.75 22.96 11.61
CA PHE A 899 15.58 22.72 10.77
C PHE A 899 15.64 23.53 9.47
N ASP A 900 15.86 24.81 9.54
CA ASP A 900 15.97 25.71 8.38
C ASP A 900 17.09 25.31 7.40
N LYS A 901 18.18 24.79 7.94
CA LYS A 901 19.32 24.33 7.14
C LYS A 901 19.00 23.03 6.38
N GLU A 902 18.38 22.06 7.03
CA GLU A 902 18.23 20.69 6.52
C GLU A 902 16.90 20.45 5.79
N MET A 903 15.84 21.16 6.18
CA MET A 903 14.52 20.96 5.61
C MET A 903 14.24 21.98 4.49
N PRO A 904 13.43 21.61 3.47
CA PRO A 904 13.00 22.55 2.43
C PRO A 904 12.01 23.57 3.00
N ASP A 905 12.01 24.77 2.45
CA ASP A 905 11.04 25.80 2.80
C ASP A 905 9.76 25.62 1.97
N ILE A 906 8.96 24.64 2.37
CA ILE A 906 7.67 24.29 1.75
C ILE A 906 6.57 24.27 2.81
N ASN A 907 5.31 24.39 2.36
CA ASN A 907 4.12 24.17 3.17
C ASN A 907 3.22 23.23 2.38
N PRO A 908 3.29 21.90 2.62
CA PRO A 908 2.48 20.91 1.90
C PRO A 908 0.98 21.13 2.06
N ASP A 909 0.55 21.56 3.25
CA ASP A 909 -0.84 21.82 3.60
C ASP A 909 -0.98 22.97 4.63
N ILE A 910 -2.21 23.26 5.03
CA ILE A 910 -2.51 24.34 5.97
C ILE A 910 -2.00 24.03 7.40
N ASP A 911 -1.90 22.74 7.77
CA ASP A 911 -1.44 22.34 9.10
C ASP A 911 0.07 22.56 9.26
N THR A 912 0.87 22.25 8.23
CA THR A 912 2.30 22.57 8.16
C THR A 912 2.54 24.08 8.13
N ALA A 913 1.73 24.84 7.38
CA ALA A 913 1.80 26.30 7.36
C ALA A 913 1.53 26.90 8.76
N ALA A 914 0.50 26.41 9.47
CA ALA A 914 0.21 26.84 10.83
C ALA A 914 1.37 26.51 11.79
N ARG A 915 1.94 25.33 11.69
CA ARG A 915 3.08 24.93 12.52
C ARG A 915 4.32 25.77 12.25
N LYS A 916 4.62 26.07 11.00
CA LYS A 916 5.72 26.94 10.63
C LYS A 916 5.52 28.36 11.16
N PHE A 917 4.29 28.85 11.22
CA PHE A 917 3.99 30.13 11.87
C PHE A 917 4.30 30.11 13.37
N PHE A 918 3.95 29.03 14.11
CA PHE A 918 4.37 28.89 15.50
C PHE A 918 5.91 28.85 15.66
N MET A 919 6.62 28.20 14.74
CA MET A 919 8.10 28.27 14.73
C MET A 919 8.62 29.70 14.45
N ALA A 920 7.91 30.48 13.63
CA ALA A 920 8.25 31.91 13.41
C ALA A 920 8.10 32.73 14.70
N GLU A 921 6.99 32.55 15.44
CA GLU A 921 6.77 33.22 16.74
C GLU A 921 7.86 32.85 17.75
N THR A 922 8.23 31.57 17.80
CA THR A 922 9.34 31.08 18.63
C THR A 922 10.67 31.74 18.25
N ALA A 923 10.98 31.85 16.96
CA ALA A 923 12.20 32.51 16.48
C ALA A 923 12.23 34.00 16.87
N TYR A 924 11.12 34.70 16.68
CA TYR A 924 10.99 36.10 17.13
C TYR A 924 11.16 36.23 18.65
N GLY A 925 10.52 35.37 19.44
CA GLY A 925 10.63 35.34 20.90
C GLY A 925 12.07 35.10 21.39
N LEU A 926 12.88 34.39 20.60
CA LEU A 926 14.30 34.14 20.82
C LEU A 926 15.21 35.28 20.26
N GLY A 927 14.64 36.34 19.66
CA GLY A 927 15.34 37.48 19.13
C GLY A 927 15.84 37.33 17.68
N ASP A 928 15.58 36.21 17.01
CA ASP A 928 15.96 36.03 15.59
C ASP A 928 14.86 36.54 14.64
N LYS A 929 14.89 37.87 14.43
CA LYS A 929 13.95 38.54 13.52
C LYS A 929 14.10 38.05 12.06
N VAL A 930 15.31 37.65 11.65
CA VAL A 930 15.57 37.20 10.27
C VAL A 930 14.87 35.90 9.97
N LEU A 931 15.04 34.89 10.83
CA LEU A 931 14.41 33.59 10.69
C LEU A 931 12.89 33.70 10.84
N GLY A 932 12.42 34.47 11.85
CA GLY A 932 11.00 34.72 12.06
C GLY A 932 10.31 35.35 10.84
N THR A 933 10.91 36.41 10.27
CA THR A 933 10.41 37.07 9.04
C THR A 933 10.42 36.12 7.84
N LYS A 934 11.45 35.27 7.71
CA LYS A 934 11.53 34.26 6.64
C LYS A 934 10.35 33.30 6.69
N TYR A 935 10.08 32.74 7.86
CA TYR A 935 8.99 31.80 8.03
C TYR A 935 7.60 32.44 7.83
N VAL A 936 7.39 33.65 8.34
CA VAL A 936 6.14 34.42 8.09
C VAL A 936 5.93 34.63 6.59
N LYS A 937 6.97 35.02 5.84
CA LYS A 937 6.86 35.20 4.38
C LYS A 937 6.56 33.91 3.64
N SER A 938 7.14 32.79 4.09
CA SER A 938 6.84 31.45 3.53
C SER A 938 5.38 31.07 3.72
N VAL A 939 4.86 31.28 4.92
CA VAL A 939 3.46 31.01 5.26
C VAL A 939 2.52 31.97 4.52
N ASP A 940 2.83 33.26 4.45
CA ASP A 940 2.05 34.26 3.71
C ASP A 940 1.91 33.90 2.23
N ASN A 941 3.01 33.48 1.59
CA ASN A 941 2.98 33.08 0.18
C ASN A 941 2.07 31.87 -0.04
N PHE A 942 2.13 30.86 0.84
CA PHE A 942 1.28 29.68 0.76
C PHE A 942 -0.20 30.05 0.98
N ILE A 943 -0.51 30.80 2.04
CA ILE A 943 -1.89 31.16 2.39
C ILE A 943 -2.52 32.01 1.27
N THR A 944 -1.80 33.00 0.76
CA THR A 944 -2.28 33.83 -0.34
C THR A 944 -2.62 33.00 -1.58
N ASP A 945 -1.75 32.04 -1.93
CA ASP A 945 -1.95 31.14 -3.07
C ASP A 945 -3.21 30.27 -2.88
N GLN A 946 -3.44 29.74 -1.66
CA GLN A 946 -4.60 28.95 -1.32
C GLN A 946 -5.90 29.79 -1.28
N LEU A 947 -5.85 30.98 -0.70
CA LEU A 947 -7.01 31.87 -0.63
C LEU A 947 -7.42 32.37 -2.01
N ASP A 948 -6.48 32.71 -2.87
CA ASP A 948 -6.78 33.08 -4.26
C ASP A 948 -7.46 31.94 -5.03
N TYR A 949 -6.96 30.71 -4.85
CA TYR A 949 -7.56 29.53 -5.45
C TYR A 949 -9.02 29.31 -4.97
N ASN A 950 -9.22 29.30 -3.66
CA ASN A 950 -10.54 29.09 -3.07
C ASN A 950 -11.52 30.21 -3.45
N TYR A 951 -11.04 31.47 -3.57
CA TYR A 951 -11.86 32.58 -4.05
C TYR A 951 -12.30 32.39 -5.50
N ASN A 952 -11.41 31.91 -6.37
CA ASN A 952 -11.76 31.59 -7.76
C ASN A 952 -12.80 30.48 -7.86
N LEU A 953 -12.65 29.42 -7.01
CA LEU A 953 -13.69 28.37 -6.92
C LEU A 953 -15.05 28.91 -6.51
N LEU A 954 -15.06 29.82 -5.55
CA LEU A 954 -16.29 30.46 -5.07
C LEU A 954 -16.95 31.31 -6.17
N GLN A 955 -16.16 32.10 -6.90
CA GLN A 955 -16.67 32.96 -8.01
C GLN A 955 -17.23 32.12 -9.18
N ASP A 956 -16.55 31.04 -9.50
CA ASP A 956 -16.97 30.14 -10.60
C ASP A 956 -18.13 29.21 -10.21
N ASN A 957 -18.64 29.27 -8.98
CA ASN A 957 -19.66 28.36 -8.45
C ASN A 957 -19.23 26.87 -8.61
N LYS A 958 -17.93 26.59 -8.55
CA LYS A 958 -17.37 25.26 -8.62
C LYS A 958 -17.33 24.64 -7.24
N GLY A 959 -17.68 23.36 -7.13
CA GLY A 959 -17.50 22.60 -5.91
C GLY A 959 -16.01 22.49 -5.51
N GLY A 960 -15.72 21.93 -4.33
CA GLY A 960 -14.37 21.70 -3.84
C GLY A 960 -13.76 22.85 -3.03
N LEU A 961 -14.59 23.81 -2.58
CA LEU A 961 -14.14 24.87 -1.65
C LEU A 961 -13.69 24.25 -0.32
N ASP A 962 -12.43 24.49 0.02
CA ASP A 962 -11.90 24.10 1.33
C ASP A 962 -12.13 25.19 2.38
N VAL A 963 -13.29 25.09 3.04
CA VAL A 963 -13.72 26.04 4.09
C VAL A 963 -12.72 26.09 5.26
N ARG A 964 -12.15 24.95 5.64
CA ARG A 964 -11.15 24.87 6.73
C ARG A 964 -9.90 25.66 6.37
N THR A 965 -9.36 25.46 5.18
CA THR A 965 -8.18 26.21 4.70
C THR A 965 -8.48 27.71 4.61
N VAL A 966 -9.67 28.12 4.18
CA VAL A 966 -10.05 29.54 4.14
C VAL A 966 -10.10 30.14 5.55
N GLN A 967 -10.80 29.49 6.48
CA GLN A 967 -10.96 29.99 7.85
C GLN A 967 -9.61 30.07 8.58
N LEU A 968 -8.83 28.99 8.55
CA LEU A 968 -7.52 28.95 9.22
C LEU A 968 -6.53 29.92 8.54
N GLY A 969 -6.57 30.04 7.20
CA GLY A 969 -5.73 30.97 6.45
C GLY A 969 -5.98 32.43 6.86
N ILE A 970 -7.23 32.83 7.03
CA ILE A 970 -7.58 34.20 7.51
C ILE A 970 -7.13 34.38 8.97
N GLN A 971 -7.27 33.38 9.83
CA GLN A 971 -6.77 33.44 11.20
C GLN A 971 -5.24 33.60 11.24
N LEU A 972 -4.51 32.84 10.43
CA LEU A 972 -3.05 32.93 10.33
C LEU A 972 -2.59 34.28 9.81
N LEU A 973 -3.27 34.88 8.82
CA LEU A 973 -2.97 36.25 8.34
C LEU A 973 -3.07 37.29 9.48
N ASN A 974 -4.12 37.16 10.32
CA ASN A 974 -4.26 38.03 11.49
C ASN A 974 -3.13 37.81 12.49
N GLY A 975 -2.85 36.57 12.88
CA GLY A 975 -1.75 36.25 13.81
C GLY A 975 -0.39 36.73 13.30
N MET A 976 -0.07 36.49 12.00
CA MET A 976 1.17 36.98 11.38
C MET A 976 1.27 38.51 11.37
N ALA A 977 0.15 39.21 11.11
CA ALA A 977 0.14 40.69 11.11
C ALA A 977 0.42 41.26 12.52
N ASP A 978 -0.13 40.65 13.55
CA ASP A 978 0.09 41.07 14.94
C ASP A 978 1.51 40.70 15.41
N THR A 979 1.98 39.48 15.07
CA THR A 979 3.37 39.06 15.35
C THR A 979 4.40 39.99 14.69
N ALA A 980 4.21 40.33 13.41
CA ALA A 980 5.07 41.29 12.71
C ALA A 980 5.07 42.68 13.37
N LYS A 981 3.88 43.15 13.79
CA LYS A 981 3.76 44.44 14.52
C LYS A 981 4.51 44.41 15.85
N ASN A 982 4.33 43.36 16.63
CA ASN A 982 4.94 43.21 17.96
C ASN A 982 6.49 43.14 17.89
N ASN A 983 7.01 42.70 16.76
CA ASN A 983 8.46 42.61 16.47
C ASN A 983 8.99 43.78 15.63
N GLU A 984 8.22 44.86 15.52
CA GLU A 984 8.62 46.14 14.85
C GLU A 984 8.80 46.04 13.33
N ASP A 985 8.31 44.97 12.68
CA ASP A 985 8.25 44.88 11.22
C ASP A 985 6.93 45.50 10.72
N LEU A 986 6.87 46.82 10.78
CA LEU A 986 5.68 47.59 10.46
C LEU A 986 5.27 47.50 8.98
N GLU A 987 6.21 47.35 8.08
CA GLU A 987 5.90 47.19 6.65
C GLU A 987 5.23 45.83 6.39
N LEU A 988 5.79 44.78 6.92
CA LEU A 988 5.20 43.44 6.80
C LEU A 988 3.80 43.37 7.46
N SER A 989 3.66 43.94 8.66
CA SER A 989 2.38 44.07 9.36
C SER A 989 1.32 44.80 8.52
N LYS A 990 1.69 45.95 7.92
CA LYS A 990 0.79 46.72 7.07
C LYS A 990 0.33 45.92 5.83
N LYS A 991 1.28 45.22 5.20
CA LYS A 991 0.98 44.33 4.05
C LYS A 991 -0.03 43.22 4.45
N LEU A 992 0.27 42.48 5.54
CA LEU A 992 -0.58 41.38 6.01
C LEU A 992 -1.96 41.85 6.44
N LYS A 993 -2.08 43.03 7.06
CA LYS A 993 -3.38 43.64 7.40
C LYS A 993 -4.21 44.01 6.15
N ALA A 994 -3.55 44.51 5.10
CA ALA A 994 -4.24 44.81 3.86
C ALA A 994 -4.77 43.51 3.21
N GLN A 995 -3.98 42.45 3.20
CA GLN A 995 -4.41 41.10 2.72
C GLN A 995 -5.57 40.56 3.58
N LEU A 996 -5.47 40.64 4.91
CA LEU A 996 -6.52 40.22 5.84
C LEU A 996 -7.84 40.92 5.55
N MET A 997 -7.85 42.25 5.32
CA MET A 997 -9.05 43.01 4.97
C MET A 997 -9.62 42.60 3.62
N ASP A 998 -8.76 42.41 2.62
CA ASP A 998 -9.18 41.98 1.29
C ASP A 998 -9.85 40.61 1.32
N TYR A 999 -9.16 39.59 1.88
CA TYR A 999 -9.74 38.23 1.96
C TYR A 999 -10.90 38.14 2.94
N GLY A 1000 -10.89 38.87 4.05
CA GLY A 1000 -12.02 38.98 4.95
C GLY A 1000 -13.29 39.46 4.24
N ASN A 1001 -13.14 40.48 3.35
CA ASN A 1001 -14.27 40.93 2.53
C ASN A 1001 -14.69 39.92 1.46
N LYS A 1002 -13.70 39.28 0.77
CA LYS A 1002 -13.95 38.26 -0.26
C LYS A 1002 -14.70 37.04 0.27
N PHE A 1003 -14.43 36.62 1.50
CA PHE A 1003 -15.05 35.46 2.14
C PHE A 1003 -16.05 35.81 3.25
N ALA A 1004 -16.53 37.05 3.32
CA ALA A 1004 -17.42 37.53 4.40
C ALA A 1004 -18.68 36.64 4.59
N ALA A 1005 -19.19 36.01 3.53
CA ALA A 1005 -20.32 35.10 3.60
C ALA A 1005 -20.00 33.75 4.27
N LEU A 1006 -18.74 33.32 4.27
CA LEU A 1006 -18.29 32.08 4.87
C LEU A 1006 -17.79 32.24 6.31
N MET A 1007 -17.60 33.47 6.75
CA MET A 1007 -17.10 33.80 8.11
C MET A 1007 -18.23 34.07 9.12
N LYS A 1008 -19.45 34.15 8.64
CA LYS A 1008 -20.69 34.26 9.45
C LYS A 1008 -21.19 32.85 9.81
#